data_38f8ca76f0fa3ae73c5978380ee95232
#
_entry.id   38f8ca76f0fa3ae73c5978380ee95232
#
_cell.length_a   1.000
_cell.length_b   1.000
_cell.length_c   1.000
_cell.angle_alpha   90.00
_cell.angle_beta   90.00
_cell.angle_gamma   90.00
#
_symmetry.space_group_name_H-M   'P 1'
#
loop_
_entity.id
_entity.type
_entity.pdbx_description
1 polymer ?
#
loop_
_entity_poly.entity_id
_entity_poly.type
_entity_poly.pdbx_seq_one_letter_code
_entity_poly.pdbx_strand_id
1 'polypeptide(L)'
;MGIKINGTEASILLSRRAALLGAGAGAASLALAGCSGNKTNQGSAPAAPASVIDEEAFKAALDCIDRDYVYNLCTDLSMIGNDDCELGFRNAGSTGENKCRERIVKEMEAIGLGVQVDTYPVHAWEFRSAGMTVGDEQYTLSSFAGAPGTDGPLTAELIDCGDGTAANYVDKDVAGKIVITHFDNYNYWFMAPAYEAELAGARAIIVETIGENYNVGTDTLYCFDVASRDSIPVLCITKDDAAKLAKQMEAGEVTATLNVDATIDKQGESGNVLGMIPAAVETDQNITTGAHFDGYFHAFMDDVWGVAVWMGIAKALVDSGYKPNHNIIFIAFGSEEYGTTNNHYDWCTGVWNQINTCKPEWVGQNICHLEMDSVRPDADTYIVNATPELHSWFKARLEGIEPPSDQYVNGFELRSQNGPWGQDYDMEIAGVPGFCAGKTGNSIWKTKCYHTNASSPENDWNETVFTWISEQYLRMLMEFDGCTISPLDFSTIVEQVKETFDPSMVKDGDVADAYLAALDNVAELSAAHYQLVTKANDLVRAKRADGEDVSDLVARLTAHGAELLDTYKIIQKDKLKLDIWDVVAYKHDIIQLNLNSLNDTIANLEKGDAEAALESLFNVDTTYLASVFSKEVYEYTGITALDPERDDLYWGTGKTMEQVNTFDVYHAIEDKALAGDSDFSAEIDMLNDMIAFEDDLFARSLEGDTALLDQVADILSASTLKADLDELN
;
A
#
# COMPACT_ATOMS: atom_id res chain seq x y z
N MET A 1 -4.65 4.01 36.45
CA MET A 1 -5.48 5.23 36.48
C MET A 1 -4.78 6.22 35.56
N GLY A 2 -4.97 6.07 34.26
CA GLY A 2 -4.33 6.94 33.28
C GLY A 2 -4.86 8.37 33.38
N ILE A 3 -4.07 9.34 33.00
CA ILE A 3 -4.53 10.73 32.87
C ILE A 3 -5.58 10.70 31.74
N LYS A 4 -6.84 10.94 32.08
CA LYS A 4 -7.85 11.21 31.04
C LYS A 4 -7.52 12.57 30.43
N ILE A 5 -6.79 12.56 29.35
CA ILE A 5 -6.65 13.70 28.46
C ILE A 5 -8.04 13.91 27.85
N ASN A 6 -8.80 14.82 28.43
CA ASN A 6 -10.13 15.32 28.06
C ASN A 6 -10.83 14.56 26.92
N GLY A 7 -11.38 13.40 27.27
CA GLY A 7 -12.54 12.85 26.55
C GLY A 7 -12.35 12.24 25.17
N THR A 8 -11.12 12.17 24.64
CA THR A 8 -10.93 11.68 23.26
C THR A 8 -9.49 11.30 22.93
N GLU A 9 -8.97 10.23 23.51
CA GLU A 9 -7.71 9.63 23.05
C GLU A 9 -7.81 9.25 21.55
N ALA A 10 -8.91 8.63 21.17
CA ALA A 10 -9.21 8.29 19.77
C ALA A 10 -9.33 9.51 18.83
N SER A 11 -9.88 10.64 19.31
CA SER A 11 -10.02 11.84 18.45
C SER A 11 -8.73 12.60 18.20
N ILE A 12 -7.74 12.46 19.09
CA ILE A 12 -6.40 13.05 18.88
C ILE A 12 -5.63 12.22 17.85
N LEU A 13 -5.69 10.90 17.93
CA LEU A 13 -5.15 9.98 16.92
C LEU A 13 -5.73 10.24 15.52
N LEU A 14 -7.05 10.29 15.41
CA LEU A 14 -7.75 10.53 14.15
C LEU A 14 -7.47 11.91 13.55
N SER A 15 -7.44 12.96 14.38
CA SER A 15 -7.16 14.32 13.90
C SER A 15 -5.72 14.48 13.41
N ARG A 16 -4.76 13.71 13.95
CA ARG A 16 -3.34 13.76 13.57
C ARG A 16 -3.03 12.84 12.39
N ARG A 17 -3.60 11.65 12.32
CA ARG A 17 -3.55 10.81 11.11
C ARG A 17 -4.17 11.54 9.91
N ALA A 18 -5.31 12.22 10.11
CA ALA A 18 -5.90 13.08 9.09
C ALA A 18 -5.05 14.31 8.76
N ALA A 19 -4.29 14.86 9.74
CA ALA A 19 -3.39 15.98 9.51
C ALA A 19 -2.10 15.55 8.80
N LEU A 20 -1.54 14.37 9.10
CA LEU A 20 -0.38 13.81 8.41
C LEU A 20 -0.76 13.33 7.00
N LEU A 21 -1.89 12.63 6.84
CA LEU A 21 -2.45 12.28 5.53
C LEU A 21 -2.90 13.52 4.75
N GLY A 22 -3.34 14.58 5.46
CA GLY A 22 -3.70 15.88 4.90
C GLY A 22 -2.51 16.77 4.59
N ALA A 23 -1.38 16.66 5.31
CA ALA A 23 -0.18 17.44 5.04
C ALA A 23 0.59 16.89 3.82
N GLY A 24 0.69 15.57 3.67
CA GLY A 24 1.22 14.96 2.45
C GLY A 24 0.34 15.23 1.21
N ALA A 25 -0.99 15.22 1.38
CA ALA A 25 -1.93 15.59 0.33
C ALA A 25 -2.08 17.11 0.13
N GLY A 26 -1.85 17.92 1.19
CA GLY A 26 -1.98 19.38 1.17
C GLY A 26 -0.81 20.08 0.49
N ALA A 27 0.40 19.55 0.56
CA ALA A 27 1.56 20.14 -0.11
C ALA A 27 1.46 20.01 -1.63
N ALA A 28 0.95 18.88 -2.14
CA ALA A 28 0.72 18.68 -3.58
C ALA A 28 -0.46 19.50 -4.12
N SER A 29 -1.52 19.74 -3.33
CA SER A 29 -2.69 20.51 -3.78
C SER A 29 -2.51 22.02 -3.72
N LEU A 30 -1.58 22.57 -2.92
CA LEU A 30 -1.29 24.00 -2.88
C LEU A 30 -0.46 24.48 -4.08
N ALA A 31 0.31 23.62 -4.73
CA ALA A 31 1.08 23.97 -5.92
C ALA A 31 0.21 24.19 -7.18
N LEU A 32 -0.99 23.60 -7.24
CA LEU A 32 -1.91 23.75 -8.37
C LEU A 32 -2.93 24.89 -8.22
N ALA A 33 -3.21 25.36 -7.00
CA ALA A 33 -4.13 26.47 -6.75
C ALA A 33 -3.49 27.86 -6.88
N GLY A 34 -2.18 27.97 -7.08
CA GLY A 34 -1.40 29.21 -7.13
C GLY A 34 -1.32 29.92 -8.48
N CYS A 35 -1.90 29.39 -9.55
CA CYS A 35 -1.77 29.94 -10.91
C CYS A 35 -2.95 30.76 -11.40
N SER A 36 -3.61 31.53 -10.54
CA SER A 36 -4.53 32.57 -11.00
C SER A 36 -4.08 33.97 -10.54
N GLY A 37 -3.23 34.59 -11.32
CA GLY A 37 -3.01 36.04 -11.25
C GLY A 37 -1.57 36.55 -11.20
N ASN A 38 -0.83 36.45 -12.30
CA ASN A 38 -0.05 37.60 -12.77
C ASN A 38 0.39 37.38 -14.23
N LYS A 39 -0.13 38.21 -15.11
CA LYS A 39 0.31 38.29 -16.52
C LYS A 39 1.62 39.05 -16.60
N THR A 40 2.74 38.36 -16.81
CA THR A 40 3.89 38.93 -17.53
C THR A 40 4.77 37.83 -18.10
N ASN A 41 5.01 37.91 -19.40
CA ASN A 41 5.88 37.10 -20.26
C ASN A 41 5.42 35.63 -20.55
N GLN A 42 4.61 35.51 -21.59
CA GLN A 42 4.45 34.28 -22.35
C GLN A 42 5.73 34.03 -23.20
N GLY A 43 6.64 33.25 -22.67
CA GLY A 43 7.33 32.27 -23.50
C GLY A 43 6.29 31.17 -23.81
N SER A 44 6.11 30.83 -25.08
CA SER A 44 5.24 29.76 -25.48
C SER A 44 5.64 28.47 -24.70
N ALA A 45 4.70 27.96 -23.87
CA ALA A 45 4.86 26.62 -23.32
C ALA A 45 5.15 25.64 -24.49
N PRO A 46 6.05 24.68 -24.34
CA PRO A 46 6.18 23.61 -25.33
C PRO A 46 4.79 23.04 -25.59
N ALA A 47 4.43 22.85 -26.85
CA ALA A 47 3.18 22.19 -27.20
C ALA A 47 3.17 20.83 -26.48
N ALA A 48 2.03 20.47 -25.86
CA ALA A 48 1.85 19.13 -25.31
C ALA A 48 2.25 18.11 -26.38
N PRO A 49 3.04 17.08 -26.04
CA PRO A 49 3.40 16.05 -27.00
C PRO A 49 2.13 15.46 -27.58
N ALA A 50 2.07 15.32 -28.90
CA ALA A 50 0.94 14.69 -29.56
C ALA A 50 0.71 13.29 -28.98
N SER A 51 -0.55 12.83 -28.92
CA SER A 51 -0.86 11.45 -28.57
C SER A 51 0.07 10.50 -29.30
N VAL A 52 0.62 9.53 -28.58
CA VAL A 52 1.62 8.57 -29.10
C VAL A 52 0.97 7.30 -29.61
N ILE A 53 -0.35 7.13 -29.42
CA ILE A 53 -1.08 5.96 -29.88
C ILE A 53 -1.61 6.13 -31.31
N ASP A 54 -1.76 5.00 -31.98
CA ASP A 54 -2.58 4.90 -33.19
C ASP A 54 -4.06 4.97 -32.77
N GLU A 55 -4.69 6.11 -32.97
CA GLU A 55 -6.10 6.34 -32.57
C GLU A 55 -7.07 5.40 -33.28
N GLU A 56 -6.75 4.89 -34.50
CA GLU A 56 -7.57 3.91 -35.18
C GLU A 56 -7.46 2.54 -34.51
N ALA A 57 -6.24 2.12 -34.17
CA ALA A 57 -6.00 0.87 -33.43
C ALA A 57 -6.60 0.94 -32.01
N PHE A 58 -6.44 2.07 -31.31
CA PHE A 58 -7.06 2.30 -30.00
C PHE A 58 -8.59 2.16 -30.06
N LYS A 59 -9.20 2.86 -31.01
CA LYS A 59 -10.66 2.77 -31.18
C LYS A 59 -11.12 1.37 -31.53
N ALA A 60 -10.38 0.65 -32.36
CA ALA A 60 -10.70 -0.73 -32.72
C ALA A 60 -10.67 -1.66 -31.49
N ALA A 61 -9.67 -1.49 -30.60
CA ALA A 61 -9.60 -2.25 -29.37
C ALA A 61 -10.70 -1.84 -28.37
N LEU A 62 -10.95 -0.54 -28.20
CA LEU A 62 -11.99 -0.03 -27.31
C LEU A 62 -13.39 -0.53 -27.72
N ASP A 63 -13.69 -0.55 -29.02
CA ASP A 63 -14.96 -1.07 -29.57
C ASP A 63 -15.13 -2.59 -29.31
N CYS A 64 -14.06 -3.32 -28.96
CA CYS A 64 -14.07 -4.75 -28.63
C CYS A 64 -14.23 -5.01 -27.12
N ILE A 65 -14.21 -4.01 -26.25
CA ILE A 65 -14.44 -4.21 -24.81
C ILE A 65 -15.90 -4.63 -24.60
N ASP A 66 -16.09 -5.84 -24.07
CA ASP A 66 -17.38 -6.44 -23.80
C ASP A 66 -17.74 -6.33 -22.31
N ARG A 67 -18.62 -5.40 -22.01
CA ARG A 67 -19.11 -5.13 -20.65
C ARG A 67 -19.74 -6.36 -19.99
N ASP A 68 -20.58 -7.07 -20.76
CA ASP A 68 -21.31 -8.23 -20.20
C ASP A 68 -20.35 -9.39 -19.92
N TYR A 69 -19.33 -9.55 -20.74
CA TYR A 69 -18.25 -10.51 -20.49
C TYR A 69 -17.54 -10.19 -19.17
N VAL A 70 -17.10 -8.94 -18.96
CA VAL A 70 -16.38 -8.53 -17.74
C VAL A 70 -17.27 -8.69 -16.51
N TYR A 71 -18.52 -8.22 -16.54
CA TYR A 71 -19.45 -8.35 -15.41
C TYR A 71 -19.71 -9.81 -15.04
N ASN A 72 -19.94 -10.67 -16.02
CA ASN A 72 -20.19 -12.09 -15.77
C ASN A 72 -18.94 -12.79 -15.23
N LEU A 73 -17.75 -12.51 -15.78
CA LEU A 73 -16.50 -13.08 -15.29
C LEU A 73 -16.21 -12.65 -13.85
N CYS A 74 -16.35 -11.37 -13.54
CA CYS A 74 -16.18 -10.84 -12.17
C CYS A 74 -17.16 -11.53 -11.20
N THR A 75 -18.43 -11.65 -11.58
CA THR A 75 -19.43 -12.34 -10.77
C THR A 75 -19.09 -13.82 -10.57
N ASP A 76 -18.66 -14.53 -11.62
CA ASP A 76 -18.24 -15.92 -11.51
C ASP A 76 -17.04 -16.09 -10.56
N LEU A 77 -16.02 -15.25 -10.69
CA LEU A 77 -14.81 -15.31 -9.85
C LEU A 77 -15.13 -14.99 -8.39
N SER A 78 -15.99 -14.00 -8.13
CA SER A 78 -16.36 -13.60 -6.76
C SER A 78 -17.13 -14.70 -6.00
N MET A 79 -17.77 -15.61 -6.70
CA MET A 79 -18.53 -16.72 -6.10
C MET A 79 -17.69 -17.97 -5.85
N ILE A 80 -16.44 -18.02 -6.34
CA ILE A 80 -15.52 -19.13 -6.06
C ILE A 80 -15.10 -19.05 -4.58
N GLY A 81 -15.12 -20.20 -3.89
CA GLY A 81 -14.84 -20.29 -2.46
C GLY A 81 -16.08 -20.60 -1.62
N ASN A 82 -17.29 -20.27 -2.09
CA ASN A 82 -18.54 -20.48 -1.34
C ASN A 82 -18.83 -21.94 -0.99
N ASP A 83 -18.30 -22.90 -1.77
CA ASP A 83 -18.44 -24.34 -1.48
C ASP A 83 -17.43 -24.84 -0.43
N ASP A 84 -16.39 -24.05 -0.16
CA ASP A 84 -15.28 -24.43 0.71
C ASP A 84 -15.27 -23.67 2.04
N CYS A 85 -15.80 -22.46 2.04
CA CYS A 85 -15.89 -21.56 3.18
C CYS A 85 -17.28 -20.93 3.24
N GLU A 86 -17.93 -20.96 4.42
CA GLU A 86 -19.27 -20.34 4.63
C GLU A 86 -19.32 -18.85 4.23
N LEU A 87 -18.19 -18.17 4.33
CA LEU A 87 -18.08 -16.73 4.05
C LEU A 87 -17.45 -16.42 2.68
N GLY A 88 -17.06 -17.45 1.90
CA GLY A 88 -16.55 -17.29 0.54
C GLY A 88 -15.07 -16.93 0.41
N PHE A 89 -14.27 -17.04 1.47
CA PHE A 89 -12.86 -16.65 1.49
C PHE A 89 -12.01 -17.42 0.48
N ARG A 90 -11.05 -16.72 -0.10
CA ARG A 90 -10.06 -17.24 -1.07
C ARG A 90 -8.66 -16.72 -0.71
N ASN A 91 -8.13 -17.15 0.44
CA ASN A 91 -6.85 -16.65 0.93
C ASN A 91 -5.68 -17.53 0.49
N ALA A 92 -4.46 -17.03 0.71
CA ALA A 92 -3.20 -17.65 0.31
C ALA A 92 -3.15 -19.17 0.53
N GLY A 93 -2.92 -19.93 -0.54
CA GLY A 93 -2.78 -21.37 -0.53
C GLY A 93 -4.08 -22.16 -0.25
N SER A 94 -5.22 -21.47 -0.04
CA SER A 94 -6.49 -22.12 0.28
C SER A 94 -7.09 -22.88 -0.92
N THR A 95 -8.04 -23.76 -0.62
CA THR A 95 -8.82 -24.46 -1.65
C THR A 95 -9.56 -23.50 -2.57
N GLY A 96 -10.12 -22.41 -2.02
CA GLY A 96 -10.81 -21.37 -2.77
C GLY A 96 -9.88 -20.62 -3.73
N GLU A 97 -8.70 -20.19 -3.26
CA GLU A 97 -7.69 -19.54 -4.10
C GLU A 97 -7.24 -20.45 -5.24
N ASN A 98 -6.94 -21.72 -4.95
CA ASN A 98 -6.52 -22.68 -5.97
C ASN A 98 -7.57 -22.88 -7.07
N LYS A 99 -8.86 -22.97 -6.71
CA LYS A 99 -9.96 -23.06 -7.69
C LYS A 99 -10.10 -21.79 -8.52
N CYS A 100 -9.94 -20.61 -7.92
CA CYS A 100 -9.98 -19.34 -8.61
C CYS A 100 -8.82 -19.24 -9.62
N ARG A 101 -7.60 -19.60 -9.21
CA ARG A 101 -6.43 -19.69 -10.08
C ARG A 101 -6.68 -20.60 -11.30
N GLU A 102 -7.21 -21.79 -11.09
CA GLU A 102 -7.54 -22.71 -12.19
C GLU A 102 -8.60 -22.14 -13.13
N ARG A 103 -9.58 -21.38 -12.62
CA ARG A 103 -10.60 -20.72 -13.44
C ARG A 103 -10.00 -19.62 -14.31
N ILE A 104 -9.08 -18.82 -13.75
CA ILE A 104 -8.36 -17.75 -14.45
C ILE A 104 -7.46 -18.34 -15.54
N VAL A 105 -6.73 -19.41 -15.28
CA VAL A 105 -5.92 -20.12 -16.29
C VAL A 105 -6.78 -20.48 -17.51
N LYS A 106 -7.94 -21.11 -17.28
CA LYS A 106 -8.87 -21.50 -18.36
C LYS A 106 -9.39 -20.30 -19.15
N GLU A 107 -9.63 -19.18 -18.47
CA GLU A 107 -10.09 -17.96 -19.12
C GLU A 107 -9.00 -17.34 -19.99
N MET A 108 -7.78 -17.22 -19.49
CA MET A 108 -6.65 -16.71 -20.26
C MET A 108 -6.35 -17.58 -21.49
N GLU A 109 -6.42 -18.92 -21.33
CA GLU A 109 -6.30 -19.86 -22.45
C GLU A 109 -7.43 -19.67 -23.48
N ALA A 110 -8.67 -19.44 -23.03
CA ALA A 110 -9.82 -19.23 -23.90
C ALA A 110 -9.73 -17.91 -24.69
N ILE A 111 -9.14 -16.86 -24.12
CA ILE A 111 -8.80 -15.60 -24.80
C ILE A 111 -7.72 -15.84 -25.87
N GLY A 112 -6.87 -16.84 -25.68
CA GLY A 112 -5.75 -17.16 -26.59
C GLY A 112 -4.42 -16.58 -26.16
N LEU A 113 -4.26 -16.27 -24.88
CA LEU A 113 -2.99 -15.82 -24.30
C LEU A 113 -2.00 -16.98 -24.14
N GLY A 114 -0.71 -16.67 -24.13
CA GLY A 114 0.33 -17.60 -23.69
C GLY A 114 0.32 -17.66 -22.14
N VAL A 115 -0.17 -18.77 -21.58
CA VAL A 115 -0.41 -18.87 -20.13
C VAL A 115 0.75 -19.55 -19.41
N GLN A 116 1.14 -18.99 -18.26
CA GLN A 116 2.09 -19.56 -17.31
C GLN A 116 1.55 -19.38 -15.89
N VAL A 117 1.89 -20.30 -14.98
CA VAL A 117 1.67 -20.16 -13.54
C VAL A 117 3.02 -20.18 -12.85
N ASP A 118 3.32 -19.14 -12.09
CA ASP A 118 4.52 -19.05 -11.26
C ASP A 118 4.13 -19.29 -9.81
N THR A 119 4.65 -20.37 -9.20
CA THR A 119 4.33 -20.77 -7.82
C THR A 119 5.42 -20.35 -6.85
N TYR A 120 5.05 -20.08 -5.59
CA TYR A 120 5.93 -19.61 -4.54
C TYR A 120 5.42 -20.08 -3.15
N PRO A 121 6.33 -20.17 -2.15
CA PRO A 121 5.94 -20.58 -0.80
C PRO A 121 5.14 -19.46 -0.09
N VAL A 122 4.14 -19.88 0.70
CA VAL A 122 3.36 -19.03 1.59
C VAL A 122 3.06 -19.76 2.90
N HIS A 123 2.64 -19.02 3.94
CA HIS A 123 1.94 -19.62 5.07
C HIS A 123 0.46 -19.76 4.69
N ALA A 124 0.09 -20.88 4.07
CA ALA A 124 -1.28 -21.07 3.60
C ALA A 124 -2.28 -21.03 4.76
N TRP A 125 -3.38 -20.30 4.55
CA TRP A 125 -4.44 -20.19 5.53
C TRP A 125 -5.76 -20.68 4.95
N GLU A 126 -6.26 -21.78 5.48
CA GLU A 126 -7.56 -22.34 5.09
C GLU A 126 -8.57 -22.06 6.19
N PHE A 127 -9.44 -21.07 5.99
CA PHE A 127 -10.57 -20.78 6.84
C PHE A 127 -11.84 -21.36 6.24
N ARG A 128 -12.63 -22.13 7.04
CA ARG A 128 -13.87 -22.75 6.58
C ARG A 128 -15.09 -22.18 7.27
N SER A 129 -15.02 -22.00 8.59
CA SER A 129 -16.13 -21.44 9.36
C SER A 129 -15.70 -21.01 10.75
N ALA A 130 -16.44 -20.06 11.34
CA ALA A 130 -16.32 -19.72 12.74
C ALA A 130 -17.71 -19.45 13.31
N GLY A 131 -17.98 -20.02 14.49
CA GLY A 131 -19.24 -19.82 15.18
C GLY A 131 -19.08 -19.90 16.69
N MET A 132 -20.00 -19.27 17.38
CA MET A 132 -20.09 -19.26 18.84
C MET A 132 -21.49 -19.64 19.29
N THR A 133 -21.61 -20.41 20.37
CA THR A 133 -22.89 -20.76 21.00
C THR A 133 -22.89 -20.24 22.44
N VAL A 134 -23.94 -19.52 22.82
CA VAL A 134 -24.18 -19.06 24.19
C VAL A 134 -25.59 -19.49 24.60
N GLY A 135 -25.68 -20.45 25.50
CA GLY A 135 -26.99 -21.08 25.83
C GLY A 135 -27.56 -21.78 24.60
N ASP A 136 -28.74 -21.35 24.15
CA ASP A 136 -29.43 -21.83 22.94
C ASP A 136 -29.20 -20.93 21.71
N GLU A 137 -28.50 -19.80 21.86
CA GLU A 137 -28.26 -18.84 20.78
C GLU A 137 -26.96 -19.18 20.03
N GLN A 138 -27.00 -19.00 18.72
CA GLN A 138 -25.85 -19.21 17.82
C GLN A 138 -25.49 -17.89 17.17
N TYR A 139 -24.16 -17.64 17.04
CA TYR A 139 -23.55 -16.47 16.47
C TYR A 139 -22.59 -16.91 15.37
N THR A 140 -22.72 -16.32 14.18
CA THR A 140 -21.77 -16.47 13.10
C THR A 140 -20.65 -15.45 13.29
N LEU A 141 -19.40 -15.88 13.15
CA LEU A 141 -18.22 -15.05 13.28
C LEU A 141 -17.42 -15.12 11.98
N SER A 142 -16.65 -14.07 11.68
CA SER A 142 -15.51 -14.17 10.75
C SER A 142 -14.23 -14.35 11.53
N SER A 143 -13.14 -14.63 10.81
CA SER A 143 -11.78 -14.69 11.36
C SER A 143 -10.89 -13.69 10.67
N PHE A 144 -9.77 -13.34 11.29
CA PHE A 144 -8.72 -12.54 10.68
C PHE A 144 -7.67 -13.45 10.04
N ALA A 145 -7.11 -13.04 8.92
CA ALA A 145 -6.16 -13.85 8.16
C ALA A 145 -4.94 -14.24 9.02
N GLY A 146 -4.50 -15.48 8.87
CA GLY A 146 -3.41 -16.03 9.68
C GLY A 146 -3.77 -16.39 11.12
N ALA A 147 -5.01 -16.17 11.57
CA ALA A 147 -5.44 -16.63 12.88
C ALA A 147 -5.67 -18.15 12.90
N PRO A 148 -5.23 -18.87 13.95
CA PRO A 148 -5.45 -20.31 14.07
C PRO A 148 -6.91 -20.63 14.40
N GLY A 149 -7.32 -21.86 14.08
CA GLY A 149 -8.59 -22.42 14.54
C GLY A 149 -8.56 -22.90 15.99
N THR A 150 -9.69 -23.44 16.45
CA THR A 150 -9.76 -24.14 17.74
C THR A 150 -9.50 -25.64 17.55
N ASP A 151 -8.78 -26.27 18.50
CA ASP A 151 -8.64 -27.73 18.53
C ASP A 151 -9.92 -28.36 19.14
N GLY A 152 -10.95 -28.47 18.30
CA GLY A 152 -12.30 -28.82 18.72
C GLY A 152 -13.03 -27.67 19.46
N PRO A 153 -14.18 -27.96 20.08
CA PRO A 153 -14.97 -26.92 20.78
C PRO A 153 -14.22 -26.33 21.96
N LEU A 154 -14.06 -24.99 21.95
CA LEU A 154 -13.45 -24.21 23.03
C LEU A 154 -14.58 -23.62 23.90
N THR A 155 -14.82 -24.19 25.07
CA THR A 155 -15.81 -23.66 26.03
C THR A 155 -15.08 -22.86 27.11
N ALA A 156 -15.46 -21.59 27.29
CA ALA A 156 -14.91 -20.70 28.29
C ALA A 156 -15.89 -19.55 28.63
N GLU A 157 -15.62 -18.88 29.73
CA GLU A 157 -16.30 -17.64 30.10
C GLU A 157 -15.91 -16.50 29.16
N LEU A 158 -16.87 -15.65 28.81
CA LEU A 158 -16.63 -14.39 28.09
C LEU A 158 -16.26 -13.29 29.07
N ILE A 159 -15.29 -12.47 28.72
CA ILE A 159 -14.89 -11.29 29.48
C ILE A 159 -14.70 -10.10 28.54
N ASP A 160 -15.34 -8.97 28.88
CA ASP A 160 -15.18 -7.71 28.17
C ASP A 160 -13.88 -7.02 28.61
N CYS A 161 -12.98 -6.74 27.66
CA CYS A 161 -11.73 -6.05 27.85
C CYS A 161 -11.68 -4.71 27.10
N GLY A 162 -12.82 -4.05 26.90
CA GLY A 162 -12.91 -2.71 26.33
C GLY A 162 -12.19 -2.60 25.00
N ASP A 163 -11.32 -1.61 24.85
CA ASP A 163 -10.53 -1.36 23.65
C ASP A 163 -9.27 -2.25 23.51
N GLY A 164 -9.10 -3.24 24.37
CA GLY A 164 -8.02 -4.24 24.25
C GLY A 164 -6.62 -3.74 24.61
N THR A 165 -6.50 -2.56 25.23
CA THR A 165 -5.25 -1.97 25.69
C THR A 165 -4.83 -2.51 27.05
N ALA A 166 -3.55 -2.34 27.46
CA ALA A 166 -3.02 -2.84 28.72
C ALA A 166 -3.86 -2.43 29.94
N ALA A 167 -4.39 -1.20 29.96
CA ALA A 167 -5.23 -0.71 31.04
C ALA A 167 -6.52 -1.51 31.22
N ASN A 168 -7.04 -2.11 30.16
CA ASN A 168 -8.28 -2.90 30.20
C ASN A 168 -8.10 -4.29 30.81
N TYR A 169 -6.86 -4.75 30.98
CA TYR A 169 -6.54 -6.05 31.59
C TYR A 169 -6.16 -5.93 33.07
N VAL A 170 -5.89 -4.72 33.56
CA VAL A 170 -5.56 -4.51 34.98
C VAL A 170 -6.72 -4.96 35.85
N ASP A 171 -6.42 -5.76 36.90
CA ASP A 171 -7.39 -6.30 37.88
C ASP A 171 -8.47 -7.24 37.27
N LYS A 172 -8.32 -7.71 36.02
CA LYS A 172 -9.21 -8.69 35.42
C LYS A 172 -8.60 -10.09 35.43
N ASP A 173 -9.40 -11.07 35.79
CA ASP A 173 -9.06 -12.50 35.70
C ASP A 173 -9.39 -13.01 34.28
N VAL A 174 -8.43 -12.90 33.36
CA VAL A 174 -8.60 -13.24 31.94
C VAL A 174 -8.11 -14.64 31.60
N ALA A 175 -7.24 -15.20 32.44
CA ALA A 175 -6.59 -16.48 32.15
C ALA A 175 -7.62 -17.62 31.88
N GLY A 176 -7.49 -18.22 30.69
CA GLY A 176 -8.37 -19.30 30.25
C GLY A 176 -9.73 -18.89 29.70
N LYS A 177 -10.02 -17.59 29.60
CA LYS A 177 -11.29 -17.03 29.11
C LYS A 177 -11.20 -16.63 27.64
N ILE A 178 -12.37 -16.28 27.05
CA ILE A 178 -12.51 -15.66 25.74
C ILE A 178 -12.71 -14.16 25.97
N VAL A 179 -11.85 -13.34 25.37
CA VAL A 179 -11.92 -11.89 25.48
C VAL A 179 -12.82 -11.33 24.40
N ILE A 180 -13.64 -10.32 24.74
CA ILE A 180 -14.34 -9.46 23.78
C ILE A 180 -13.72 -8.07 23.89
N THR A 181 -13.42 -7.46 22.72
CA THR A 181 -12.86 -6.11 22.60
C THR A 181 -13.64 -5.26 21.61
N HIS A 182 -13.60 -3.94 21.80
CA HIS A 182 -14.32 -2.95 21.03
C HIS A 182 -13.35 -1.83 20.64
N PHE A 183 -12.63 -1.95 19.53
CA PHE A 183 -11.66 -0.93 19.14
C PHE A 183 -11.76 -0.55 17.65
N ASP A 184 -11.22 0.61 17.32
CA ASP A 184 -11.03 1.05 15.95
C ASP A 184 -9.63 0.62 15.48
N ASN A 185 -9.56 -0.24 14.48
CA ASN A 185 -8.31 -0.73 13.91
C ASN A 185 -7.50 0.36 13.18
N TYR A 186 -8.05 1.54 12.96
CA TYR A 186 -7.27 2.70 12.51
C TYR A 186 -6.43 3.31 13.62
N ASN A 187 -6.68 3.00 14.90
CA ASN A 187 -5.88 3.47 16.02
C ASN A 187 -4.61 2.64 16.20
N TYR A 188 -4.72 1.33 16.04
CA TYR A 188 -3.61 0.38 16.11
C TYR A 188 -4.00 -0.94 15.46
N TRP A 189 -3.02 -1.66 14.98
CA TRP A 189 -3.20 -2.90 14.27
C TRP A 189 -3.65 -4.03 15.19
N PHE A 190 -4.39 -5.01 14.66
CA PHE A 190 -4.95 -6.15 15.42
C PHE A 190 -3.90 -6.95 16.18
N MET A 191 -2.67 -7.00 15.72
CA MET A 191 -1.54 -7.67 16.35
C MET A 191 -1.35 -7.24 17.81
N ALA A 192 -1.41 -5.95 18.12
CA ALA A 192 -1.13 -5.43 19.45
C ALA A 192 -2.21 -5.84 20.48
N PRO A 193 -3.53 -5.61 20.29
CA PRO A 193 -4.55 -6.08 21.23
C PRO A 193 -4.65 -7.60 21.29
N ALA A 194 -4.37 -8.33 20.19
CA ALA A 194 -4.33 -9.80 20.21
C ALA A 194 -3.19 -10.32 21.09
N TYR A 195 -2.01 -9.67 21.02
CA TYR A 195 -0.87 -10.04 21.84
C TYR A 195 -1.08 -9.67 23.32
N GLU A 196 -1.72 -8.54 23.62
CA GLU A 196 -2.09 -8.16 25.00
C GLU A 196 -3.07 -9.20 25.61
N ALA A 197 -4.06 -9.64 24.84
CA ALA A 197 -4.96 -10.71 25.26
C ALA A 197 -4.21 -12.04 25.51
N GLU A 198 -3.28 -12.41 24.64
CA GLU A 198 -2.44 -13.61 24.80
C GLU A 198 -1.62 -13.55 26.08
N LEU A 199 -0.94 -12.41 26.35
CA LEU A 199 -0.14 -12.24 27.56
C LEU A 199 -1.00 -12.31 28.83
N ALA A 200 -2.24 -11.83 28.77
CA ALA A 200 -3.21 -11.96 29.87
C ALA A 200 -3.74 -13.41 30.02
N GLY A 201 -3.37 -14.32 29.14
CA GLY A 201 -3.75 -15.74 29.18
C GLY A 201 -5.11 -16.05 28.55
N ALA A 202 -5.63 -15.18 27.67
CA ALA A 202 -6.83 -15.43 26.91
C ALA A 202 -6.70 -16.66 25.99
N ARG A 203 -7.81 -17.36 25.73
CA ARG A 203 -7.89 -18.50 24.82
C ARG A 203 -8.30 -18.11 23.40
N ALA A 204 -8.95 -16.99 23.25
CA ALA A 204 -9.35 -16.37 22.00
C ALA A 204 -9.72 -14.90 22.25
N ILE A 205 -9.68 -14.09 21.19
CA ILE A 205 -10.17 -12.72 21.19
C ILE A 205 -11.26 -12.56 20.13
N ILE A 206 -12.37 -11.92 20.49
CA ILE A 206 -13.46 -11.54 19.60
C ILE A 206 -13.48 -10.01 19.53
N VAL A 207 -13.46 -9.48 18.31
CA VAL A 207 -13.38 -8.03 18.04
C VAL A 207 -14.72 -7.54 17.49
N GLU A 208 -15.28 -6.51 18.11
CA GLU A 208 -16.27 -5.64 17.50
C GLU A 208 -15.56 -4.38 16.99
N THR A 209 -15.54 -4.16 15.68
CA THR A 209 -14.99 -2.94 15.11
C THR A 209 -15.94 -1.79 15.24
N ILE A 210 -15.58 -0.75 16.02
CA ILE A 210 -16.47 0.37 16.37
C ILE A 210 -16.16 1.70 15.65
N GLY A 211 -15.06 1.77 14.88
CA GLY A 211 -14.52 3.03 14.33
C GLY A 211 -15.46 3.77 13.39
N GLU A 212 -15.32 5.10 13.37
CA GLU A 212 -16.07 6.00 12.48
C GLU A 212 -15.73 5.77 11.00
N ASN A 213 -14.53 5.23 10.75
CA ASN A 213 -14.05 4.93 9.39
C ASN A 213 -14.68 3.66 8.80
N TYR A 214 -15.34 2.83 9.63
CA TYR A 214 -16.10 1.67 9.20
C TYR A 214 -17.60 1.90 9.46
N ASN A 215 -18.26 2.50 8.46
CA ASN A 215 -19.72 2.68 8.48
C ASN A 215 -20.42 1.42 7.95
N VAL A 216 -19.95 0.25 8.37
CA VAL A 216 -20.54 -1.04 8.04
C VAL A 216 -21.92 -1.17 8.67
N GLY A 217 -22.80 -1.98 8.06
CA GLY A 217 -24.09 -2.35 8.63
C GLY A 217 -23.92 -3.01 10.01
N THR A 218 -24.95 -2.90 10.86
CA THR A 218 -24.90 -3.49 12.21
C THR A 218 -24.90 -5.02 12.20
N ASP A 219 -25.29 -5.62 11.08
CA ASP A 219 -25.32 -7.07 10.79
C ASP A 219 -24.15 -7.53 9.92
N THR A 220 -23.14 -6.68 9.68
CA THR A 220 -22.03 -6.94 8.79
C THR A 220 -20.86 -7.54 9.53
N LEU A 221 -20.30 -8.63 8.98
CA LEU A 221 -19.03 -9.19 9.37
C LEU A 221 -17.90 -8.56 8.56
N TYR A 222 -16.75 -8.50 9.16
CA TYR A 222 -15.57 -7.85 8.66
C TYR A 222 -14.36 -8.78 8.81
N CYS A 223 -13.38 -8.67 7.93
CA CYS A 223 -12.08 -9.30 8.00
C CYS A 223 -11.00 -8.32 7.58
N PHE A 224 -9.82 -8.49 8.12
CA PHE A 224 -8.59 -7.81 7.68
C PHE A 224 -7.47 -8.84 7.65
N ASP A 225 -6.38 -8.47 7.01
CA ASP A 225 -5.12 -9.12 7.22
C ASP A 225 -4.73 -8.94 8.69
N VAL A 226 -3.90 -9.79 9.20
CA VAL A 226 -3.15 -9.59 10.41
C VAL A 226 -3.83 -9.84 11.73
N ALA A 227 -3.89 -11.09 12.00
CA ALA A 227 -3.60 -11.50 13.35
C ALA A 227 -2.10 -11.60 13.65
N SER A 228 -1.22 -11.50 12.69
CA SER A 228 0.24 -11.63 12.71
C SER A 228 0.85 -12.65 13.68
N ARG A 229 0.25 -12.85 14.86
CA ARG A 229 0.59 -13.91 15.80
C ARG A 229 -0.38 -15.08 15.67
N ASP A 230 0.13 -16.21 15.25
CA ASP A 230 -0.62 -17.46 15.04
C ASP A 230 -0.82 -18.27 16.33
N SER A 231 -1.06 -17.60 17.46
CA SER A 231 -1.08 -18.23 18.79
C SER A 231 -2.49 -18.51 19.31
N ILE A 232 -3.42 -17.56 19.15
CA ILE A 232 -4.82 -17.69 19.58
C ILE A 232 -5.78 -17.28 18.45
N PRO A 233 -7.02 -17.84 18.41
CA PRO A 233 -8.03 -17.37 17.47
C PRO A 233 -8.35 -15.89 17.65
N VAL A 234 -8.36 -15.14 16.54
CA VAL A 234 -8.79 -13.74 16.46
C VAL A 234 -10.00 -13.68 15.54
N LEU A 235 -11.13 -13.21 16.05
CA LEU A 235 -12.43 -13.33 15.41
C LEU A 235 -13.14 -11.99 15.37
N CYS A 236 -14.04 -11.81 14.41
CA CYS A 236 -14.91 -10.64 14.35
C CYS A 236 -16.36 -11.05 14.60
N ILE A 237 -17.09 -10.19 15.30
CA ILE A 237 -18.52 -10.31 15.57
C ILE A 237 -19.27 -9.10 15.03
N THR A 238 -20.53 -9.28 14.59
CA THR A 238 -21.37 -8.16 14.16
C THR A 238 -21.73 -7.23 15.33
N LYS A 239 -21.95 -5.94 15.04
CA LYS A 239 -22.37 -4.97 16.06
C LYS A 239 -23.68 -5.38 16.75
N ASP A 240 -24.65 -5.93 16.00
CA ASP A 240 -25.92 -6.39 16.55
C ASP A 240 -25.76 -7.56 17.54
N ASP A 241 -24.86 -8.50 17.21
CA ASP A 241 -24.60 -9.66 18.04
C ASP A 241 -23.74 -9.30 19.26
N ALA A 242 -22.75 -8.42 19.11
CA ALA A 242 -22.00 -7.87 20.23
C ALA A 242 -22.89 -7.15 21.22
N ALA A 243 -23.85 -6.35 20.75
CA ALA A 243 -24.83 -5.68 21.62
C ALA A 243 -25.78 -6.65 22.35
N LYS A 244 -26.10 -7.82 21.77
CA LYS A 244 -26.86 -8.88 22.45
C LYS A 244 -26.03 -9.53 23.57
N LEU A 245 -24.75 -9.84 23.26
CA LEU A 245 -23.81 -10.42 24.23
C LEU A 245 -23.55 -9.48 25.40
N ALA A 246 -23.32 -8.20 25.11
CA ALA A 246 -23.11 -7.19 26.16
C ALA A 246 -24.27 -7.17 27.19
N LYS A 247 -25.53 -7.24 26.72
CA LYS A 247 -26.73 -7.32 27.62
C LYS A 247 -26.76 -8.61 28.43
N GLN A 248 -26.29 -9.73 27.87
CA GLN A 248 -26.25 -10.98 28.63
C GLN A 248 -25.15 -10.91 29.69
N MET A 249 -24.00 -10.33 29.37
CA MET A 249 -22.86 -10.14 30.29
C MET A 249 -23.19 -9.16 31.40
N GLU A 250 -23.99 -8.12 31.16
CA GLU A 250 -24.54 -7.23 32.19
C GLU A 250 -25.44 -7.97 33.19
N ALA A 251 -26.11 -9.01 32.75
CA ALA A 251 -26.98 -9.82 33.61
C ALA A 251 -26.25 -10.87 34.47
N GLY A 252 -24.99 -11.17 34.14
CA GLY A 252 -24.18 -12.14 34.88
C GLY A 252 -23.09 -12.79 34.01
N GLU A 253 -22.37 -13.75 34.56
CA GLU A 253 -21.37 -14.52 33.87
C GLU A 253 -21.94 -15.26 32.64
N VAL A 254 -21.26 -15.15 31.51
CA VAL A 254 -21.66 -15.78 30.25
C VAL A 254 -20.59 -16.78 29.85
N THR A 255 -20.96 -18.02 29.64
CA THR A 255 -20.11 -19.07 29.08
C THR A 255 -20.47 -19.26 27.62
N ALA A 256 -19.43 -19.23 26.76
CA ALA A 256 -19.54 -19.47 25.32
C ALA A 256 -18.80 -20.73 24.91
N THR A 257 -19.23 -21.32 23.80
CA THR A 257 -18.50 -22.39 23.11
C THR A 257 -18.18 -21.91 21.70
N LEU A 258 -16.89 -21.71 21.42
CA LEU A 258 -16.35 -21.39 20.10
C LEU A 258 -16.04 -22.67 19.32
N ASN A 259 -16.33 -22.64 18.01
CA ASN A 259 -15.85 -23.60 17.03
C ASN A 259 -15.27 -22.79 15.86
N VAL A 260 -13.97 -22.90 15.63
CA VAL A 260 -13.27 -22.24 14.54
C VAL A 260 -12.54 -23.30 13.73
N ASP A 261 -13.00 -23.51 12.50
CA ASP A 261 -12.34 -24.39 11.54
C ASP A 261 -11.44 -23.56 10.64
N ALA A 262 -10.21 -23.39 11.09
CA ALA A 262 -9.13 -22.72 10.36
C ALA A 262 -7.81 -23.48 10.60
N THR A 263 -6.99 -23.54 9.56
CA THR A 263 -5.67 -24.19 9.62
C THR A 263 -4.61 -23.34 8.94
N ILE A 264 -3.40 -23.35 9.49
CA ILE A 264 -2.22 -22.69 8.94
C ILE A 264 -1.22 -23.76 8.53
N ASP A 265 -0.83 -23.78 7.26
CA ASP A 265 0.28 -24.59 6.77
C ASP A 265 1.46 -23.67 6.39
N LYS A 266 2.48 -23.60 7.25
CA LYS A 266 3.68 -22.78 7.03
C LYS A 266 4.59 -23.30 5.89
N GLN A 267 4.21 -24.40 5.24
CA GLN A 267 4.88 -24.97 4.07
C GLN A 267 3.94 -25.01 2.86
N GLY A 268 2.90 -24.19 2.87
CA GLY A 268 1.96 -24.06 1.79
C GLY A 268 2.55 -23.40 0.55
N GLU A 269 1.78 -23.41 -0.54
CA GLU A 269 2.15 -22.84 -1.83
C GLU A 269 0.97 -22.04 -2.39
N SER A 270 1.26 -20.89 -2.96
CA SER A 270 0.34 -20.12 -3.80
C SER A 270 0.95 -19.90 -5.20
N GLY A 271 0.30 -19.15 -6.07
CA GLY A 271 0.85 -18.87 -7.40
C GLY A 271 0.11 -17.82 -8.18
N ASN A 272 0.87 -17.05 -8.94
CA ASN A 272 0.37 -16.03 -9.88
C ASN A 272 0.06 -16.65 -11.24
N VAL A 273 -0.96 -16.14 -11.92
CA VAL A 273 -1.30 -16.53 -13.29
C VAL A 273 -0.89 -15.42 -14.24
N LEU A 274 -0.07 -15.77 -15.22
CA LEU A 274 0.44 -14.85 -16.23
C LEU A 274 -0.17 -15.21 -17.59
N GLY A 275 -0.76 -14.23 -18.26
CA GLY A 275 -1.24 -14.35 -19.62
C GLY A 275 -0.52 -13.36 -20.54
N MET A 276 0.16 -13.81 -21.59
CA MET A 276 0.99 -12.98 -22.44
C MET A 276 0.43 -12.81 -23.84
N ILE A 277 0.37 -11.57 -24.32
CA ILE A 277 0.31 -11.21 -25.73
C ILE A 277 1.75 -10.91 -26.18
N PRO A 278 2.36 -11.72 -27.06
CA PRO A 278 3.74 -11.49 -27.47
C PRO A 278 3.87 -10.24 -28.36
N ALA A 279 4.99 -9.57 -28.27
CA ALA A 279 5.35 -8.47 -29.15
C ALA A 279 5.33 -8.90 -30.65
N ALA A 280 5.00 -7.97 -31.52
CA ALA A 280 5.01 -8.21 -32.98
C ALA A 280 6.41 -8.58 -33.52
N VAL A 281 7.44 -8.07 -32.87
CA VAL A 281 8.86 -8.40 -33.11
C VAL A 281 9.41 -8.91 -31.78
N GLU A 282 10.11 -10.05 -31.81
CA GLU A 282 10.68 -10.66 -30.61
C GLU A 282 11.56 -9.65 -29.83
N THR A 283 11.29 -9.54 -28.53
CA THR A 283 11.96 -8.63 -27.58
C THR A 283 11.93 -9.18 -26.18
N ASP A 284 12.87 -8.73 -25.33
CA ASP A 284 12.88 -8.99 -23.90
C ASP A 284 12.12 -7.91 -23.10
N GLN A 285 11.69 -6.83 -23.75
CA GLN A 285 10.97 -5.75 -23.08
C GLN A 285 9.51 -6.12 -22.84
N ASN A 286 9.03 -5.81 -21.64
CA ASN A 286 7.70 -6.12 -21.18
C ASN A 286 6.96 -4.86 -20.72
N ILE A 287 5.64 -4.93 -20.78
CA ILE A 287 4.71 -4.12 -19.99
C ILE A 287 3.89 -5.11 -19.18
N THR A 288 3.87 -4.95 -17.87
CA THR A 288 3.06 -5.79 -17.00
C THR A 288 1.83 -5.05 -16.51
N THR A 289 0.75 -5.81 -16.31
CA THR A 289 -0.47 -5.32 -15.68
C THR A 289 -0.81 -6.22 -14.51
N GLY A 290 -1.45 -5.69 -13.47
CA GLY A 290 -1.73 -6.44 -12.26
C GLY A 290 -3.11 -6.19 -11.67
N ALA A 291 -3.63 -7.22 -11.01
CA ALA A 291 -4.80 -7.26 -10.15
C ALA A 291 -4.74 -8.55 -9.35
N HIS A 292 -5.32 -8.61 -8.15
CA HIS A 292 -5.28 -9.85 -7.37
C HIS A 292 -6.60 -10.64 -7.40
N PHE A 293 -6.53 -11.95 -7.13
CA PHE A 293 -7.71 -12.82 -7.18
C PHE A 293 -8.02 -13.53 -5.87
N ASP A 294 -7.12 -13.47 -4.90
CA ASP A 294 -7.45 -13.83 -3.52
C ASP A 294 -8.32 -12.75 -2.88
N GLY A 295 -8.83 -12.99 -1.69
CA GLY A 295 -9.67 -11.98 -1.05
C GLY A 295 -10.53 -12.54 0.07
N TYR A 296 -11.07 -11.61 0.85
CA TYR A 296 -11.99 -11.88 1.96
C TYR A 296 -13.43 -11.81 1.48
N PHE A 297 -14.28 -12.72 1.93
CA PHE A 297 -15.66 -12.84 1.50
C PHE A 297 -15.76 -13.02 -0.03
N HIS A 298 -16.68 -12.33 -0.68
CA HIS A 298 -16.82 -12.39 -2.13
C HIS A 298 -15.75 -11.58 -2.88
N ALA A 299 -15.16 -10.57 -2.23
CA ALA A 299 -14.09 -9.73 -2.79
C ALA A 299 -14.37 -9.30 -4.24
N PHE A 300 -15.58 -8.76 -4.51
CA PHE A 300 -16.01 -8.43 -5.86
C PHE A 300 -15.18 -7.28 -6.45
N MET A 301 -15.09 -6.15 -5.71
CA MET A 301 -14.32 -4.98 -6.15
C MET A 301 -12.86 -5.04 -5.69
N ASP A 302 -12.55 -5.90 -4.73
CA ASP A 302 -11.25 -6.08 -4.12
C ASP A 302 -10.84 -7.57 -4.14
N ASP A 303 -10.27 -8.15 -5.27
CA ASP A 303 -10.04 -7.37 -6.49
C ASP A 303 -10.33 -8.20 -7.75
N VAL A 304 -11.26 -9.17 -7.67
CA VAL A 304 -11.63 -9.92 -8.89
C VAL A 304 -12.22 -9.02 -9.98
N TRP A 305 -12.65 -7.80 -9.64
CA TRP A 305 -13.08 -6.80 -10.61
C TRP A 305 -11.90 -6.34 -11.47
N GLY A 306 -10.76 -6.02 -10.87
CA GLY A 306 -9.54 -5.67 -11.59
C GLY A 306 -9.07 -6.78 -12.50
N VAL A 307 -9.06 -8.03 -11.99
CA VAL A 307 -8.76 -9.22 -12.83
C VAL A 307 -9.70 -9.33 -14.03
N ALA A 308 -11.00 -9.18 -13.82
CA ALA A 308 -11.98 -9.30 -14.91
C ALA A 308 -11.86 -8.17 -15.95
N VAL A 309 -11.58 -6.93 -15.51
CA VAL A 309 -11.35 -5.79 -16.43
C VAL A 309 -10.10 -6.02 -17.26
N TRP A 310 -8.99 -6.48 -16.64
CA TRP A 310 -7.78 -6.81 -17.39
C TRP A 310 -8.01 -7.95 -18.39
N MET A 311 -8.82 -8.97 -18.05
CA MET A 311 -9.21 -10.01 -19.02
C MET A 311 -10.05 -9.44 -20.16
N GLY A 312 -10.94 -8.48 -19.88
CA GLY A 312 -11.71 -7.75 -20.89
C GLY A 312 -10.82 -6.95 -21.84
N ILE A 313 -9.81 -6.25 -21.32
CA ILE A 313 -8.83 -5.51 -22.11
C ILE A 313 -7.95 -6.47 -22.93
N ALA A 314 -7.46 -7.55 -22.33
CA ALA A 314 -6.67 -8.57 -23.03
C ALA A 314 -7.45 -9.17 -24.21
N LYS A 315 -8.70 -9.55 -23.96
CA LYS A 315 -9.61 -10.06 -24.99
C LYS A 315 -9.83 -9.03 -26.12
N ALA A 316 -10.05 -7.77 -25.77
CA ALA A 316 -10.27 -6.71 -26.74
C ALA A 316 -9.03 -6.47 -27.63
N LEU A 317 -7.82 -6.52 -27.07
CA LEU A 317 -6.56 -6.44 -27.83
C LEU A 317 -6.39 -7.62 -28.78
N VAL A 318 -6.71 -8.83 -28.34
CA VAL A 318 -6.67 -10.04 -29.20
C VAL A 318 -7.71 -9.96 -30.30
N ASP A 319 -8.97 -9.64 -29.98
CA ASP A 319 -10.09 -9.59 -30.94
C ASP A 319 -9.93 -8.47 -31.99
N SER A 320 -9.37 -7.31 -31.58
CA SER A 320 -9.04 -6.23 -32.52
C SER A 320 -7.82 -6.53 -33.40
N GLY A 321 -7.04 -7.56 -33.04
CA GLY A 321 -5.82 -7.94 -33.76
C GLY A 321 -4.66 -7.00 -33.53
N TYR A 322 -4.65 -6.28 -32.39
CA TYR A 322 -3.57 -5.39 -31.99
C TYR A 322 -2.21 -6.10 -32.01
N LYS A 323 -1.17 -5.41 -32.45
CA LYS A 323 0.19 -5.93 -32.55
C LYS A 323 1.12 -5.08 -31.69
N PRO A 324 1.35 -5.49 -30.44
CA PRO A 324 2.14 -4.69 -29.51
C PRO A 324 3.62 -4.65 -29.87
N ASN A 325 4.31 -3.61 -29.44
CA ASN A 325 5.77 -3.45 -29.56
C ASN A 325 6.52 -4.18 -28.43
N HIS A 326 5.88 -4.38 -27.28
CA HIS A 326 6.37 -5.08 -26.11
C HIS A 326 5.59 -6.36 -25.85
N ASN A 327 6.14 -7.30 -25.10
CA ASN A 327 5.31 -8.34 -24.52
C ASN A 327 4.36 -7.69 -23.52
N ILE A 328 3.05 -7.85 -23.70
CA ILE A 328 2.07 -7.40 -22.72
C ILE A 328 1.71 -8.59 -21.84
N ILE A 329 2.00 -8.50 -20.54
CA ILE A 329 1.80 -9.58 -19.58
C ILE A 329 0.71 -9.19 -18.59
N PHE A 330 -0.42 -9.86 -18.65
CA PHE A 330 -1.53 -9.72 -17.72
C PHE A 330 -1.31 -10.66 -16.55
N ILE A 331 -1.23 -10.13 -15.33
CA ILE A 331 -0.95 -10.92 -14.14
C ILE A 331 -2.19 -10.89 -13.24
N ALA A 332 -2.67 -12.07 -12.85
CA ALA A 332 -3.55 -12.23 -11.73
C ALA A 332 -2.71 -12.72 -10.55
N PHE A 333 -2.53 -11.86 -9.55
CA PHE A 333 -1.74 -12.15 -8.36
C PHE A 333 -2.56 -12.95 -7.36
N GLY A 334 -1.94 -13.96 -6.74
CA GLY A 334 -2.43 -14.61 -5.54
C GLY A 334 -1.73 -14.05 -4.31
N SER A 335 -2.30 -14.31 -3.13
CA SER A 335 -1.69 -13.94 -1.84
C SER A 335 -1.33 -12.45 -1.73
N GLU A 336 -2.24 -11.60 -2.18
CA GLU A 336 -2.14 -10.16 -1.99
C GLU A 336 -2.57 -9.80 -0.57
N GLU A 337 -3.76 -10.24 -0.17
CA GLU A 337 -4.40 -9.91 1.10
C GLU A 337 -3.69 -10.49 2.32
N TYR A 338 -2.97 -11.59 2.13
CA TYR A 338 -2.25 -12.31 3.17
C TYR A 338 -1.30 -13.34 2.54
N GLY A 339 -0.12 -13.55 3.14
CA GLY A 339 0.81 -14.58 2.66
C GLY A 339 1.72 -15.17 3.73
N THR A 340 1.82 -14.56 4.90
CA THR A 340 2.71 -15.03 5.97
C THR A 340 2.20 -14.69 7.37
N THR A 341 2.61 -15.43 8.40
CA THR A 341 2.32 -15.13 9.81
C THR A 341 3.54 -14.53 10.50
N ASN A 342 3.32 -13.83 11.62
CA ASN A 342 4.36 -13.20 12.45
C ASN A 342 5.19 -12.16 11.70
N ASN A 343 4.58 -11.48 10.74
CA ASN A 343 5.18 -10.43 9.95
C ASN A 343 4.23 -9.23 9.94
N HIS A 344 4.76 -8.03 10.15
CA HIS A 344 3.95 -6.80 10.05
C HIS A 344 3.54 -6.54 8.60
N TYR A 345 4.36 -6.95 7.64
CA TYR A 345 4.15 -6.79 6.20
C TYR A 345 3.78 -8.14 5.57
N ASP A 346 2.61 -8.66 5.92
CA ASP A 346 2.17 -10.00 5.54
C ASP A 346 1.32 -10.06 4.26
N TRP A 347 0.99 -8.92 3.67
CA TRP A 347 0.28 -8.81 2.39
C TRP A 347 1.24 -8.65 1.19
N CYS A 348 0.72 -8.54 -0.04
CA CYS A 348 1.48 -8.43 -1.28
C CYS A 348 2.55 -9.52 -1.50
N THR A 349 2.43 -10.68 -0.83
CA THR A 349 3.41 -11.76 -0.91
C THR A 349 3.55 -12.31 -2.33
N GLY A 350 2.46 -12.30 -3.11
CA GLY A 350 2.44 -12.78 -4.49
C GLY A 350 3.28 -11.94 -5.43
N VAL A 351 3.13 -10.62 -5.40
CA VAL A 351 3.91 -9.71 -6.24
C VAL A 351 5.38 -9.68 -5.80
N TRP A 352 5.65 -9.69 -4.49
CA TRP A 352 7.02 -9.79 -3.99
C TRP A 352 7.76 -11.00 -4.56
N ASN A 353 7.14 -12.18 -4.50
CA ASN A 353 7.72 -13.40 -5.05
C ASN A 353 7.81 -13.34 -6.57
N GLN A 354 6.84 -12.73 -7.27
CA GLN A 354 6.88 -12.59 -8.72
C GLN A 354 8.16 -11.91 -9.18
N ILE A 355 8.46 -10.74 -8.61
CA ILE A 355 9.57 -9.89 -9.09
C ILE A 355 10.92 -10.25 -8.45
N ASN A 356 10.95 -10.85 -7.26
CA ASN A 356 12.21 -11.16 -6.58
C ASN A 356 12.63 -12.63 -6.70
N THR A 357 11.67 -13.54 -6.89
CA THR A 357 11.94 -14.99 -6.89
C THR A 357 11.65 -15.64 -8.25
N CYS A 358 10.47 -15.38 -8.83
CA CYS A 358 10.03 -16.08 -10.05
C CYS A 358 10.61 -15.43 -11.32
N LYS A 359 10.65 -14.10 -11.37
CA LYS A 359 11.06 -13.31 -12.56
C LYS A 359 11.98 -12.14 -12.20
N PRO A 360 13.10 -12.35 -11.50
CA PRO A 360 13.98 -11.25 -11.13
C PRO A 360 14.61 -10.53 -12.35
N GLU A 361 14.63 -11.17 -13.52
CA GLU A 361 15.07 -10.58 -14.77
C GLU A 361 14.14 -9.49 -15.30
N TRP A 362 12.92 -9.38 -14.82
CA TRP A 362 12.00 -8.31 -15.23
C TRP A 362 12.47 -6.93 -14.78
N VAL A 363 13.25 -6.86 -13.71
CA VAL A 363 13.97 -5.62 -13.37
C VAL A 363 14.94 -5.29 -14.48
N GLY A 364 14.80 -4.11 -15.09
CA GLY A 364 15.55 -3.72 -16.29
C GLY A 364 14.90 -4.12 -17.63
N GLN A 365 13.83 -4.94 -17.61
CA GLN A 365 13.07 -5.33 -18.81
C GLN A 365 11.64 -4.77 -18.83
N ASN A 366 11.03 -4.56 -17.66
CA ASN A 366 9.69 -3.97 -17.57
C ASN A 366 9.77 -2.45 -17.65
N ILE A 367 9.17 -1.88 -18.68
CA ILE A 367 9.17 -0.42 -18.86
C ILE A 367 8.11 0.28 -18.00
N CYS A 368 7.04 -0.43 -17.63
CA CYS A 368 5.99 0.04 -16.73
C CYS A 368 5.14 -1.12 -16.22
N HIS A 369 4.65 -1.01 -14.98
CA HIS A 369 3.58 -1.82 -14.40
C HIS A 369 2.30 -1.00 -14.26
N LEU A 370 1.17 -1.56 -14.69
CA LEU A 370 -0.13 -0.94 -14.60
C LEU A 370 -0.99 -1.73 -13.61
N GLU A 371 -1.18 -1.19 -12.42
CA GLU A 371 -1.96 -1.82 -11.36
C GLU A 371 -3.43 -1.41 -11.41
N MET A 372 -4.32 -2.36 -11.14
CA MET A 372 -5.75 -2.09 -11.01
C MET A 372 -6.26 -2.85 -9.78
N ASP A 373 -6.36 -2.16 -8.67
CA ASP A 373 -6.72 -2.74 -7.39
C ASP A 373 -7.66 -1.81 -6.64
N SER A 374 -8.72 -2.37 -6.05
CA SER A 374 -9.69 -1.66 -5.20
C SER A 374 -10.19 -0.35 -5.82
N VAL A 375 -10.53 -0.33 -7.11
CA VAL A 375 -11.12 0.84 -7.78
C VAL A 375 -12.43 1.21 -7.11
N ARG A 376 -12.59 2.48 -6.71
CA ARG A 376 -13.75 2.91 -5.93
C ARG A 376 -14.97 3.17 -6.83
N PRO A 377 -16.07 2.43 -6.68
CA PRO A 377 -17.27 2.61 -7.51
C PRO A 377 -18.02 3.91 -7.24
N ASP A 378 -17.74 4.59 -6.13
CA ASP A 378 -18.36 5.84 -5.68
C ASP A 378 -17.32 6.96 -5.45
N ALA A 379 -16.14 6.86 -6.09
CA ALA A 379 -15.11 7.88 -6.03
C ALA A 379 -15.60 9.22 -6.58
N ASP A 380 -15.34 10.31 -5.88
CA ASP A 380 -15.65 11.68 -6.29
C ASP A 380 -14.49 12.37 -7.05
N THR A 381 -13.32 11.77 -7.01
CA THR A 381 -12.08 12.26 -7.65
C THR A 381 -11.41 11.09 -8.37
N TYR A 382 -11.05 11.27 -9.65
CA TYR A 382 -10.24 10.30 -10.37
C TYR A 382 -8.78 10.53 -10.02
N ILE A 383 -8.22 9.66 -9.18
CA ILE A 383 -6.83 9.76 -8.72
C ILE A 383 -5.97 8.80 -9.54
N VAL A 384 -4.85 9.31 -10.03
CA VAL A 384 -3.74 8.54 -10.61
C VAL A 384 -2.59 8.63 -9.61
N ASN A 385 -2.33 7.52 -8.90
CA ASN A 385 -1.14 7.35 -8.09
C ASN A 385 -0.04 6.77 -8.98
N ALA A 386 1.08 7.47 -9.12
CA ALA A 386 2.19 7.04 -9.95
C ALA A 386 3.51 7.31 -9.25
N THR A 387 4.52 6.49 -9.57
CA THR A 387 5.89 6.80 -9.14
C THR A 387 6.25 8.25 -9.55
N PRO A 388 6.92 9.02 -8.69
CA PRO A 388 7.23 10.43 -8.97
C PRO A 388 7.89 10.65 -10.32
N GLU A 389 8.76 9.75 -10.74
CA GLU A 389 9.54 9.84 -11.97
C GLU A 389 8.67 9.76 -13.25
N LEU A 390 7.43 9.26 -13.16
CA LEU A 390 6.47 9.27 -14.26
C LEU A 390 5.59 10.53 -14.30
N HIS A 391 5.65 11.41 -13.30
CA HIS A 391 4.76 12.57 -13.22
C HIS A 391 4.87 13.51 -14.42
N SER A 392 6.08 13.77 -14.93
CA SER A 392 6.26 14.59 -16.13
C SER A 392 5.55 14.00 -17.34
N TRP A 393 5.60 12.69 -17.49
CA TRP A 393 4.92 11.97 -18.57
C TRP A 393 3.39 12.00 -18.40
N PHE A 394 2.87 11.71 -17.20
CA PHE A 394 1.44 11.74 -16.91
C PHE A 394 0.84 13.13 -17.06
N LYS A 395 1.50 14.19 -16.57
CA LYS A 395 1.05 15.57 -16.75
C LYS A 395 0.81 15.90 -18.23
N ALA A 396 1.72 15.46 -19.10
CA ALA A 396 1.59 15.67 -20.54
C ALA A 396 0.48 14.84 -21.20
N ARG A 397 0.17 13.65 -20.65
CA ARG A 397 -0.85 12.71 -21.20
C ARG A 397 -2.25 12.96 -20.67
N LEU A 398 -2.36 13.46 -19.44
CA LEU A 398 -3.63 13.77 -18.79
C LEU A 398 -4.10 15.20 -19.09
N GLU A 399 -3.28 16.03 -19.74
CA GLU A 399 -3.68 17.39 -20.13
C GLU A 399 -4.88 17.36 -21.10
N GLY A 400 -5.99 17.95 -20.67
CA GLY A 400 -7.24 18.02 -21.47
C GLY A 400 -8.12 16.77 -21.36
N ILE A 401 -7.77 15.79 -20.54
CA ILE A 401 -8.65 14.67 -20.19
C ILE A 401 -9.62 15.14 -19.11
N GLU A 402 -10.92 14.98 -19.38
CA GLU A 402 -11.99 15.34 -18.44
C GLU A 402 -12.72 14.05 -18.02
N PRO A 403 -12.55 13.58 -16.76
CA PRO A 403 -13.30 12.42 -16.29
C PRO A 403 -14.80 12.72 -16.22
N PRO A 404 -15.67 11.68 -16.27
CA PRO A 404 -17.13 11.84 -16.19
C PRO A 404 -17.55 12.65 -14.96
N SER A 405 -18.10 13.84 -15.17
CA SER A 405 -18.40 14.78 -14.08
C SER A 405 -19.60 14.40 -13.22
N ASP A 406 -20.40 13.42 -13.65
CA ASP A 406 -21.48 12.82 -12.88
C ASP A 406 -20.98 11.77 -11.87
N GLN A 407 -19.77 11.29 -12.08
CA GLN A 407 -19.07 10.36 -11.16
C GLN A 407 -17.93 11.10 -10.43
N TYR A 408 -16.99 11.66 -11.15
CA TYR A 408 -15.79 12.32 -10.60
C TYR A 408 -15.99 13.84 -10.50
N VAL A 409 -16.85 14.25 -9.54
CA VAL A 409 -17.31 15.66 -9.41
C VAL A 409 -16.18 16.65 -9.11
N ASN A 410 -15.06 16.18 -8.55
CA ASN A 410 -13.88 16.98 -8.25
C ASN A 410 -12.82 16.93 -9.38
N GLY A 411 -13.09 16.22 -10.49
CA GLY A 411 -12.15 16.06 -11.58
C GLY A 411 -11.11 14.99 -11.32
N PHE A 412 -9.87 15.21 -11.78
CA PHE A 412 -8.78 14.27 -11.57
C PHE A 412 -7.62 14.86 -10.76
N GLU A 413 -6.81 14.02 -10.16
CA GLU A 413 -5.60 14.36 -9.43
C GLU A 413 -4.48 13.37 -9.74
N LEU A 414 -3.26 13.87 -9.98
CA LEU A 414 -2.05 13.07 -10.09
C LEU A 414 -1.30 13.15 -8.76
N ARG A 415 -1.04 12.02 -8.14
CA ARG A 415 -0.32 11.90 -6.86
C ARG A 415 0.86 10.96 -6.98
N SER A 416 1.84 11.13 -6.10
CA SER A 416 2.81 10.08 -5.82
C SER A 416 2.18 8.95 -5.02
N GLN A 417 2.71 7.74 -5.15
CA GLN A 417 2.36 6.64 -4.27
C GLN A 417 2.57 7.07 -2.82
N ASN A 418 1.57 6.83 -1.99
CA ASN A 418 1.56 7.28 -0.60
C ASN A 418 1.49 6.15 0.42
N GLY A 419 1.49 4.89 -0.03
CA GLY A 419 1.46 3.74 0.86
C GLY A 419 1.66 2.42 0.10
N PRO A 420 2.01 1.35 0.80
CA PRO A 420 2.31 0.04 0.24
C PRO A 420 1.03 -0.82 0.08
N TRP A 421 -0.09 -0.20 -0.28
CA TRP A 421 -1.41 -0.79 -0.27
C TRP A 421 -1.82 -1.45 -1.59
N GLY A 422 -0.85 -1.80 -2.43
CA GLY A 422 -1.10 -2.44 -3.71
C GLY A 422 0.19 -2.95 -4.33
N GLN A 423 0.04 -3.80 -5.34
CA GLN A 423 1.15 -4.50 -5.98
C GLN A 423 2.09 -3.55 -6.75
N ASP A 424 1.61 -2.35 -7.13
CA ASP A 424 2.42 -1.31 -7.77
C ASP A 424 3.61 -0.88 -6.89
N TYR A 425 3.43 -0.76 -5.57
CA TYR A 425 4.51 -0.41 -4.65
C TYR A 425 5.65 -1.45 -4.65
N ASP A 426 5.31 -2.74 -4.61
CA ASP A 426 6.30 -3.82 -4.66
C ASP A 426 7.11 -3.82 -5.97
N MET A 427 6.41 -3.59 -7.10
CA MET A 427 7.06 -3.44 -8.40
C MET A 427 7.99 -2.23 -8.40
N GLU A 428 7.56 -1.09 -7.86
CA GLU A 428 8.35 0.15 -7.78
C GLU A 428 9.63 -0.05 -6.98
N ILE A 429 9.54 -0.58 -5.76
CA ILE A 429 10.72 -0.78 -4.90
C ILE A 429 11.68 -1.85 -5.43
N ALA A 430 11.19 -2.78 -6.26
CA ALA A 430 12.03 -3.74 -6.97
C ALA A 430 12.74 -3.13 -8.18
N GLY A 431 12.27 -2.00 -8.71
CA GLY A 431 12.87 -1.29 -9.84
C GLY A 431 12.04 -1.31 -11.12
N VAL A 432 10.74 -1.55 -11.03
CA VAL A 432 9.78 -1.46 -12.13
C VAL A 432 8.85 -0.27 -11.90
N PRO A 433 8.93 0.81 -12.71
CA PRO A 433 8.08 1.97 -12.51
C PRO A 433 6.60 1.62 -12.75
N GLY A 434 5.71 2.17 -11.93
CA GLY A 434 4.31 1.79 -11.95
C GLY A 434 3.32 2.89 -11.65
N PHE A 435 2.06 2.55 -11.79
CA PHE A 435 0.95 3.38 -11.34
C PHE A 435 -0.31 2.55 -11.07
N CYS A 436 -1.16 3.09 -10.20
CA CYS A 436 -2.53 2.62 -9.97
C CYS A 436 -3.50 3.80 -10.07
N ALA A 437 -4.65 3.63 -10.69
CA ALA A 437 -5.63 4.70 -10.84
C ALA A 437 -7.03 4.27 -10.37
N GLY A 438 -7.82 5.25 -9.89
CA GLY A 438 -9.19 5.04 -9.44
C GLY A 438 -9.36 4.84 -7.93
N LYS A 439 -8.26 4.74 -7.15
CA LYS A 439 -8.31 4.72 -5.68
C LYS A 439 -8.55 6.14 -5.14
N THR A 440 -9.42 6.28 -4.15
CA THR A 440 -9.61 7.55 -3.40
C THR A 440 -9.84 7.25 -1.92
N GLY A 441 -9.39 8.16 -1.05
CA GLY A 441 -9.57 8.03 0.40
C GLY A 441 -11.02 8.18 0.87
N ASN A 442 -11.84 8.95 0.15
CA ASN A 442 -13.21 9.28 0.52
C ASN A 442 -14.21 8.48 -0.32
N SER A 443 -14.57 7.30 0.15
CA SER A 443 -15.51 6.42 -0.53
C SER A 443 -16.44 5.75 0.47
N ILE A 444 -17.75 5.78 0.19
CA ILE A 444 -18.75 5.06 0.98
C ILE A 444 -18.52 3.56 0.83
N TRP A 445 -18.14 3.11 -0.37
CA TRP A 445 -17.80 1.71 -0.62
C TRP A 445 -16.70 1.22 0.33
N LYS A 446 -15.61 1.98 0.49
CA LYS A 446 -14.50 1.61 1.39
C LYS A 446 -14.97 1.43 2.84
N THR A 447 -15.92 2.24 3.28
CA THR A 447 -16.41 2.17 4.66
C THR A 447 -17.51 1.13 4.88
N LYS A 448 -18.13 0.59 3.81
CA LYS A 448 -19.27 -0.35 3.90
C LYS A 448 -18.99 -1.73 3.36
N CYS A 449 -18.28 -1.82 2.25
CA CYS A 449 -18.14 -3.06 1.47
C CYS A 449 -16.74 -3.66 1.53
N TYR A 450 -15.71 -2.80 1.62
CA TYR A 450 -14.31 -3.21 1.67
C TYR A 450 -14.06 -4.19 2.81
N HIS A 451 -13.56 -5.38 2.50
CA HIS A 451 -13.28 -6.47 3.44
C HIS A 451 -14.48 -6.91 4.29
N THR A 452 -15.69 -6.83 3.73
CA THR A 452 -16.93 -7.23 4.43
C THR A 452 -17.77 -8.20 3.60
N ASN A 453 -18.69 -8.89 4.28
CA ASN A 453 -19.70 -9.73 3.62
C ASN A 453 -20.79 -8.91 2.89
N ALA A 454 -20.72 -7.58 2.88
CA ALA A 454 -21.56 -6.70 2.09
C ALA A 454 -21.02 -6.50 0.65
N SER A 455 -19.78 -6.89 0.35
CA SER A 455 -19.26 -6.87 -1.01
C SER A 455 -20.06 -7.79 -1.93
N SER A 456 -20.56 -7.25 -3.02
CA SER A 456 -21.42 -7.98 -3.95
C SER A 456 -21.54 -7.23 -5.29
N PRO A 457 -21.93 -7.92 -6.40
CA PRO A 457 -22.20 -7.24 -7.65
C PRO A 457 -23.17 -6.07 -7.56
N GLU A 458 -24.20 -6.17 -6.70
CA GLU A 458 -25.23 -5.14 -6.53
C GLU A 458 -24.71 -3.89 -5.83
N ASN A 459 -23.75 -4.04 -4.91
CA ASN A 459 -23.20 -2.94 -4.12
C ASN A 459 -21.98 -2.30 -4.76
N ASP A 460 -21.22 -3.07 -5.55
CA ASP A 460 -19.87 -2.70 -5.98
C ASP A 460 -19.81 -2.31 -7.47
N TRP A 461 -20.74 -2.82 -8.33
CA TRP A 461 -20.68 -2.49 -9.75
C TRP A 461 -21.16 -1.08 -10.06
N ASN A 462 -20.36 -0.33 -10.82
CA ASN A 462 -20.72 0.97 -11.37
C ASN A 462 -20.33 1.05 -12.86
N GLU A 463 -21.34 1.23 -13.71
CA GLU A 463 -21.20 1.24 -15.16
C GLU A 463 -20.32 2.40 -15.67
N THR A 464 -20.47 3.59 -15.08
CA THR A 464 -19.67 4.77 -15.47
C THR A 464 -18.20 4.58 -15.14
N VAL A 465 -17.93 4.03 -13.94
CA VAL A 465 -16.57 3.70 -13.50
C VAL A 465 -15.95 2.63 -14.39
N PHE A 466 -16.68 1.55 -14.65
CA PHE A 466 -16.22 0.49 -15.57
C PHE A 466 -15.82 1.05 -16.94
N THR A 467 -16.70 1.83 -17.55
CA THR A 467 -16.46 2.40 -18.90
C THR A 467 -15.24 3.32 -18.89
N TRP A 468 -15.15 4.21 -17.90
CA TRP A 468 -14.04 5.16 -17.78
C TRP A 468 -12.71 4.45 -17.53
N ILE A 469 -12.65 3.58 -16.52
CA ILE A 469 -11.43 2.87 -16.14
C ILE A 469 -10.92 2.00 -17.27
N SER A 470 -11.81 1.22 -17.93
CA SER A 470 -11.43 0.37 -19.07
C SER A 470 -10.83 1.19 -20.22
N GLU A 471 -11.42 2.35 -20.54
CA GLU A 471 -10.90 3.25 -21.57
C GLU A 471 -9.54 3.83 -21.17
N GLN A 472 -9.40 4.34 -19.93
CA GLN A 472 -8.15 4.97 -19.48
C GLN A 472 -7.00 3.96 -19.40
N TYR A 473 -7.23 2.78 -18.83
CA TYR A 473 -6.19 1.77 -18.74
C TYR A 473 -5.79 1.20 -20.10
N LEU A 474 -6.73 0.98 -21.00
CA LEU A 474 -6.41 0.60 -22.38
C LEU A 474 -5.56 1.70 -23.05
N ARG A 475 -5.93 2.98 -22.89
CA ARG A 475 -5.17 4.10 -23.45
C ARG A 475 -3.76 4.16 -22.89
N MET A 476 -3.60 4.11 -21.58
CA MET A 476 -2.29 4.17 -20.93
C MET A 476 -1.41 2.96 -21.31
N LEU A 477 -1.97 1.77 -21.37
CA LEU A 477 -1.27 0.59 -21.84
C LEU A 477 -0.70 0.78 -23.25
N MET A 478 -1.52 1.28 -24.20
CA MET A 478 -1.08 1.53 -25.56
C MET A 478 -0.11 2.70 -25.67
N GLU A 479 -0.22 3.73 -24.82
CA GLU A 479 0.73 4.83 -24.71
C GLU A 479 2.12 4.35 -24.26
N PHE A 480 2.18 3.48 -23.24
CA PHE A 480 3.45 2.86 -22.82
C PHE A 480 4.00 1.91 -23.89
N ASP A 481 3.14 1.17 -24.58
CA ASP A 481 3.57 0.32 -25.70
C ASP A 481 4.18 1.13 -26.86
N GLY A 482 3.84 2.41 -26.96
CA GLY A 482 4.46 3.37 -27.87
C GLY A 482 5.83 3.87 -27.45
N CYS A 483 6.29 3.63 -26.21
CA CYS A 483 7.59 4.01 -25.70
C CYS A 483 8.61 2.89 -25.93
N THR A 484 9.86 3.22 -26.27
CA THR A 484 10.98 2.27 -26.35
C THR A 484 11.82 2.32 -25.08
N ILE A 485 11.88 3.48 -24.45
CA ILE A 485 12.54 3.75 -23.17
C ILE A 485 11.48 4.23 -22.21
N SER A 486 11.44 3.70 -20.98
CA SER A 486 10.57 4.20 -19.94
C SER A 486 10.77 5.71 -19.73
N PRO A 487 9.69 6.52 -19.73
CA PRO A 487 9.80 7.98 -19.73
C PRO A 487 10.05 8.56 -18.33
N LEU A 488 11.12 8.13 -17.67
CA LEU A 488 11.47 8.49 -16.29
C LEU A 488 12.16 9.86 -16.23
N ASP A 489 11.69 10.71 -15.32
CA ASP A 489 12.23 12.03 -14.99
C ASP A 489 12.55 12.11 -13.49
N PHE A 490 13.80 11.86 -13.11
CA PHE A 490 14.22 11.90 -11.71
C PHE A 490 14.25 13.32 -11.12
N SER A 491 14.07 14.38 -11.93
CA SER A 491 13.95 15.73 -11.38
C SER A 491 12.70 15.88 -10.52
N THR A 492 11.65 15.12 -10.79
CA THR A 492 10.38 15.17 -10.07
C THR A 492 10.48 14.67 -8.63
N ILE A 493 11.19 13.56 -8.38
CA ILE A 493 11.44 13.10 -7.00
C ILE A 493 12.37 14.04 -6.25
N VAL A 494 13.35 14.63 -6.94
CA VAL A 494 14.23 15.66 -6.33
C VAL A 494 13.43 16.88 -5.89
N GLU A 495 12.47 17.34 -6.70
CA GLU A 495 11.58 18.44 -6.33
C GLU A 495 10.81 18.12 -5.05
N GLN A 496 10.20 16.92 -4.95
CA GLN A 496 9.44 16.49 -3.77
C GLN A 496 10.32 16.42 -2.51
N VAL A 497 11.52 15.85 -2.62
CA VAL A 497 12.50 15.79 -1.53
C VAL A 497 12.83 17.20 -1.01
N LYS A 498 13.04 18.16 -1.91
CA LYS A 498 13.39 19.55 -1.53
C LYS A 498 12.23 20.32 -0.92
N GLU A 499 10.97 19.93 -1.19
CA GLU A 499 9.79 20.57 -0.61
C GLU A 499 9.69 20.32 0.90
N THR A 500 10.18 19.19 1.41
CA THR A 500 10.03 18.78 2.80
C THR A 500 11.34 18.82 3.60
N PHE A 501 12.50 18.89 2.93
CA PHE A 501 13.80 18.94 3.61
C PHE A 501 14.11 20.31 4.21
N ASP A 502 14.30 20.36 5.53
CA ASP A 502 14.76 21.57 6.25
C ASP A 502 16.25 21.46 6.61
N PRO A 503 17.15 22.09 5.84
CA PRO A 503 18.58 22.03 6.12
C PRO A 503 18.99 22.67 7.44
N SER A 504 18.15 23.53 8.04
CA SER A 504 18.45 24.17 9.33
C SER A 504 18.40 23.20 10.51
N MET A 505 17.77 22.05 10.34
CA MET A 505 17.70 20.98 11.36
C MET A 505 18.94 20.08 11.37
N VAL A 506 19.80 20.17 10.35
CA VAL A 506 21.03 19.38 10.27
C VAL A 506 22.14 20.06 11.06
N LYS A 507 22.72 19.38 12.07
CA LYS A 507 23.79 19.95 12.92
C LYS A 507 25.05 20.32 12.15
N ASP A 508 25.45 19.50 11.17
CA ASP A 508 26.60 19.74 10.31
C ASP A 508 26.12 20.37 9.00
N GLY A 509 26.29 21.69 8.86
CA GLY A 509 25.89 22.42 7.66
C GLY A 509 26.61 21.98 6.39
N ASP A 510 27.84 21.46 6.50
CA ASP A 510 28.57 20.97 5.33
C ASP A 510 27.91 19.70 4.76
N VAL A 511 27.30 18.84 5.60
CA VAL A 511 26.51 17.66 5.19
C VAL A 511 25.23 18.09 4.47
N ALA A 512 24.51 19.07 5.03
CA ALA A 512 23.30 19.61 4.40
C ALA A 512 23.58 20.26 3.05
N ASP A 513 24.65 21.05 2.95
CA ASP A 513 25.06 21.73 1.71
C ASP A 513 25.50 20.70 0.64
N ALA A 514 26.22 19.64 1.02
CA ALA A 514 26.59 18.55 0.10
C ALA A 514 25.37 17.83 -0.45
N TYR A 515 24.39 17.50 0.40
CA TYR A 515 23.15 16.87 0.00
C TYR A 515 22.34 17.73 -0.98
N LEU A 516 22.15 19.00 -0.66
CA LEU A 516 21.46 19.95 -1.56
C LEU A 516 22.15 20.09 -2.91
N ALA A 517 23.50 20.11 -2.93
CA ALA A 517 24.27 20.18 -4.17
C ALA A 517 24.11 18.91 -5.02
N ALA A 518 24.06 17.72 -4.39
CA ALA A 518 23.82 16.46 -5.09
C ALA A 518 22.40 16.42 -5.68
N LEU A 519 21.39 16.88 -4.93
CA LEU A 519 20.01 17.00 -5.44
C LEU A 519 19.93 17.93 -6.65
N ASP A 520 20.56 19.12 -6.59
CA ASP A 520 20.59 20.07 -7.72
C ASP A 520 21.24 19.46 -8.96
N ASN A 521 22.35 18.76 -8.78
CA ASN A 521 23.08 18.10 -9.87
C ASN A 521 22.22 17.02 -10.55
N VAL A 522 21.57 16.15 -9.77
CA VAL A 522 20.68 15.11 -10.32
C VAL A 522 19.50 15.72 -11.05
N ALA A 523 18.89 16.78 -10.51
CA ALA A 523 17.77 17.45 -11.16
C ALA A 523 18.13 18.02 -12.53
N GLU A 524 19.30 18.70 -12.65
CA GLU A 524 19.77 19.28 -13.91
C GLU A 524 20.06 18.19 -14.95
N LEU A 525 20.79 17.14 -14.54
CA LEU A 525 21.14 16.02 -15.43
C LEU A 525 19.91 15.24 -15.87
N SER A 526 18.98 14.98 -14.95
CA SER A 526 17.77 14.22 -15.25
C SER A 526 16.82 14.98 -16.19
N ALA A 527 16.58 16.27 -15.97
CA ALA A 527 15.74 17.08 -16.86
C ALA A 527 16.31 17.09 -18.29
N ALA A 528 17.64 17.19 -18.44
CA ALA A 528 18.29 17.11 -19.74
C ALA A 528 18.16 15.71 -20.36
N HIS A 529 18.33 14.64 -19.56
CA HIS A 529 18.22 13.26 -20.02
C HIS A 529 16.78 12.91 -20.44
N TYR A 530 15.77 13.33 -19.68
CA TYR A 530 14.35 13.13 -19.99
C TYR A 530 13.98 13.70 -21.35
N GLN A 531 14.55 14.87 -21.75
CA GLN A 531 14.37 15.43 -23.08
C GLN A 531 14.97 14.53 -24.19
N LEU A 532 16.07 13.83 -23.91
CA LEU A 532 16.66 12.87 -24.85
C LEU A 532 15.80 11.61 -24.96
N VAL A 533 15.28 11.10 -23.83
CA VAL A 533 14.35 9.95 -23.82
C VAL A 533 13.09 10.26 -24.62
N THR A 534 12.51 11.46 -24.43
CA THR A 534 11.35 11.91 -25.20
C THR A 534 11.66 11.91 -26.70
N LYS A 535 12.79 12.48 -27.11
CA LYS A 535 13.23 12.50 -28.52
C LYS A 535 13.48 11.09 -29.09
N ALA A 536 14.05 10.19 -28.29
CA ALA A 536 14.29 8.81 -28.68
C ALA A 536 12.95 8.09 -28.98
N ASN A 537 12.01 8.20 -28.07
CA ASN A 537 10.67 7.61 -28.23
C ASN A 537 9.93 8.21 -29.44
N ASP A 538 10.00 9.54 -29.62
CA ASP A 538 9.41 10.24 -30.78
C ASP A 538 10.04 9.78 -32.11
N LEU A 539 11.36 9.61 -32.15
CA LEU A 539 12.07 9.16 -33.36
C LEU A 539 11.65 7.74 -33.78
N VAL A 540 11.61 6.81 -32.83
CA VAL A 540 11.17 5.43 -33.13
C VAL A 540 9.75 5.43 -33.68
N ARG A 541 8.86 6.19 -33.05
CA ARG A 541 7.46 6.28 -33.43
C ARG A 541 7.28 6.87 -34.84
N ALA A 542 7.96 7.96 -35.13
CA ALA A 542 7.91 8.59 -36.44
C ALA A 542 8.37 7.63 -37.54
N LYS A 543 9.50 6.93 -37.34
CA LYS A 543 10.02 5.97 -38.30
C LYS A 543 9.09 4.76 -38.50
N ARG A 544 8.49 4.24 -37.41
CA ARG A 544 7.46 3.18 -37.52
C ARG A 544 6.25 3.65 -38.33
N ALA A 545 5.77 4.87 -38.10
CA ALA A 545 4.65 5.44 -38.85
C ALA A 545 4.96 5.60 -40.34
N ASP A 546 6.21 5.87 -40.69
CA ASP A 546 6.70 5.95 -42.08
C ASP A 546 6.95 4.55 -42.69
N GLY A 547 6.79 3.47 -41.91
CA GLY A 547 7.00 2.09 -42.36
C GLY A 547 8.47 1.69 -42.49
N GLU A 548 9.38 2.43 -41.83
CA GLU A 548 10.80 2.10 -41.77
C GLU A 548 11.07 0.91 -40.84
N ASP A 549 12.11 0.13 -41.15
CA ASP A 549 12.65 -0.86 -40.21
C ASP A 549 13.40 -0.16 -39.08
N VAL A 550 12.91 -0.31 -37.86
CA VAL A 550 13.46 0.31 -36.66
C VAL A 550 14.22 -0.68 -35.74
N SER A 551 14.45 -1.92 -36.18
CA SER A 551 15.00 -2.99 -35.34
C SER A 551 16.34 -2.62 -34.74
N ASP A 552 17.29 -2.10 -35.53
CA ASP A 552 18.61 -1.69 -35.05
C ASP A 552 18.52 -0.48 -34.10
N LEU A 553 17.62 0.45 -34.37
CA LEU A 553 17.38 1.62 -33.54
C LEU A 553 16.80 1.21 -32.17
N VAL A 554 15.75 0.38 -32.17
CA VAL A 554 15.14 -0.14 -30.94
C VAL A 554 16.17 -0.92 -30.12
N ALA A 555 16.95 -1.81 -30.71
CA ALA A 555 17.97 -2.59 -30.00
C ALA A 555 19.02 -1.69 -29.28
N ARG A 556 19.43 -0.58 -29.90
CA ARG A 556 20.34 0.39 -29.26
C ARG A 556 19.64 1.13 -28.10
N LEU A 557 18.42 1.58 -28.30
CA LEU A 557 17.66 2.35 -27.32
C LEU A 557 17.24 1.51 -26.11
N THR A 558 16.96 0.21 -26.31
CA THR A 558 16.65 -0.73 -25.23
C THR A 558 17.78 -0.82 -24.21
N ALA A 559 19.03 -0.77 -24.64
CA ALA A 559 20.18 -0.78 -23.71
C ALA A 559 20.19 0.47 -22.79
N HIS A 560 19.86 1.65 -23.35
CA HIS A 560 19.70 2.87 -22.54
C HIS A 560 18.49 2.79 -21.61
N GLY A 561 17.41 2.14 -22.05
CA GLY A 561 16.23 1.88 -21.23
C GLY A 561 16.55 1.02 -20.01
N ALA A 562 17.31 -0.05 -20.19
CA ALA A 562 17.74 -0.91 -19.08
C ALA A 562 18.62 -0.15 -18.06
N GLU A 563 19.58 0.65 -18.52
CA GLU A 563 20.41 1.50 -17.65
C GLU A 563 19.56 2.51 -16.84
N LEU A 564 18.52 3.06 -17.45
CA LEU A 564 17.62 3.99 -16.79
C LEU A 564 16.74 3.30 -15.73
N LEU A 565 16.26 2.08 -15.99
CA LEU A 565 15.53 1.27 -15.03
C LEU A 565 16.43 0.82 -13.87
N ASP A 566 17.69 0.48 -14.13
CA ASP A 566 18.67 0.20 -13.07
C ASP A 566 18.90 1.45 -12.18
N THR A 567 18.93 2.65 -12.78
CA THR A 567 19.02 3.92 -12.05
C THR A 567 17.78 4.15 -11.19
N TYR A 568 16.61 3.89 -11.75
CA TYR A 568 15.33 3.96 -11.02
C TYR A 568 15.34 3.03 -9.79
N LYS A 569 15.76 1.78 -9.96
CA LYS A 569 15.90 0.81 -8.88
C LYS A 569 16.76 1.31 -7.72
N ILE A 570 17.91 1.94 -8.04
CA ILE A 570 18.83 2.50 -7.02
C ILE A 570 18.08 3.52 -6.14
N ILE A 571 17.30 4.39 -6.75
CA ILE A 571 16.53 5.42 -6.03
C ILE A 571 15.42 4.78 -5.19
N GLN A 572 14.57 3.94 -5.78
CA GLN A 572 13.40 3.39 -5.11
C GLN A 572 13.76 2.49 -3.92
N LYS A 573 14.85 1.73 -4.04
CA LYS A 573 15.28 0.81 -2.99
C LYS A 573 15.63 1.52 -1.69
N ASP A 574 16.41 2.60 -1.76
CA ASP A 574 17.06 3.15 -0.57
C ASP A 574 16.49 4.51 -0.14
N LYS A 575 15.89 5.28 -1.06
CA LYS A 575 15.42 6.63 -0.75
C LYS A 575 14.06 6.66 -0.10
N LEU A 576 13.14 5.80 -0.54
CA LEU A 576 11.80 5.71 0.02
C LEU A 576 11.78 4.79 1.23
N LYS A 577 11.19 5.28 2.32
CA LYS A 577 10.94 4.55 3.55
C LYS A 577 9.45 4.55 3.86
N LEU A 578 9.06 3.83 4.88
CA LEU A 578 7.74 3.88 5.47
C LEU A 578 7.84 4.50 6.86
N ASP A 579 6.94 5.42 7.15
CA ASP A 579 6.75 5.88 8.51
C ASP A 579 5.99 4.83 9.34
N ILE A 580 5.77 5.12 10.61
CA ILE A 580 5.07 4.23 11.55
C ILE A 580 3.59 3.97 11.21
N TRP A 581 3.05 4.64 10.20
CA TRP A 581 1.67 4.50 9.71
C TRP A 581 1.63 3.85 8.33
N ASP A 582 2.75 3.24 7.90
CA ASP A 582 2.92 2.66 6.56
C ASP A 582 2.67 3.67 5.42
N VAL A 583 3.00 4.95 5.67
CA VAL A 583 2.97 6.00 4.65
C VAL A 583 4.37 6.15 4.05
N VAL A 584 4.43 6.19 2.72
CA VAL A 584 5.69 6.42 2.01
C VAL A 584 6.25 7.80 2.38
N ALA A 585 7.47 7.82 2.87
CA ALA A 585 8.17 9.00 3.37
C ALA A 585 9.65 9.00 2.96
N TYR A 586 10.26 10.17 2.98
CA TYR A 586 11.72 10.28 2.88
C TYR A 586 12.35 10.17 4.28
N LYS A 587 13.58 9.67 4.35
CA LYS A 587 14.30 9.52 5.64
C LYS A 587 14.29 10.79 6.47
N HIS A 588 14.51 11.95 5.82
CA HIS A 588 14.53 13.24 6.50
C HIS A 588 13.16 13.65 7.07
N ASP A 589 12.04 13.24 6.47
CA ASP A 589 10.71 13.56 6.98
C ASP A 589 10.49 12.91 8.35
N ILE A 590 10.85 11.63 8.46
CA ILE A 590 10.72 10.85 9.71
C ILE A 590 11.63 11.46 10.80
N ILE A 591 12.91 11.68 10.47
CA ILE A 591 13.89 12.20 11.43
C ILE A 591 13.54 13.64 11.87
N GLN A 592 13.13 14.51 10.95
CA GLN A 592 12.70 15.87 11.27
C GLN A 592 11.47 15.89 12.19
N LEU A 593 10.50 14.98 11.95
CA LEU A 593 9.34 14.83 12.82
C LEU A 593 9.77 14.40 14.23
N ASN A 594 10.63 13.39 14.35
CA ASN A 594 11.15 12.92 15.64
C ASN A 594 11.90 14.02 16.39
N LEU A 595 12.85 14.70 15.73
CA LEU A 595 13.62 15.79 16.32
C LEU A 595 12.73 16.95 16.82
N ASN A 596 11.74 17.37 16.01
CA ASN A 596 10.82 18.41 16.42
C ASN A 596 10.01 17.97 17.65
N SER A 597 9.47 16.74 17.62
CA SER A 597 8.65 16.20 18.71
C SER A 597 9.42 16.02 20.00
N LEU A 598 10.68 15.55 19.94
CA LEU A 598 11.56 15.42 21.11
C LEU A 598 11.91 16.79 21.71
N ASN A 599 12.23 17.78 20.86
CA ASN A 599 12.52 19.14 21.31
C ASN A 599 11.31 19.80 21.96
N ASP A 600 10.11 19.65 21.37
CA ASP A 600 8.86 20.16 21.95
C ASP A 600 8.53 19.48 23.27
N THR A 601 8.80 18.18 23.39
CA THR A 601 8.65 17.42 24.64
C THR A 601 9.51 18.04 25.74
N ILE A 602 10.81 18.28 25.50
CA ILE A 602 11.72 18.91 26.46
C ILE A 602 11.24 20.32 26.83
N ALA A 603 10.88 21.13 25.81
CA ALA A 603 10.42 22.50 26.04
C ALA A 603 9.14 22.57 26.90
N ASN A 604 8.26 21.58 26.83
CA ASN A 604 7.05 21.46 27.62
C ASN A 604 7.36 20.98 29.05
N LEU A 605 8.28 20.00 29.22
CA LEU A 605 8.76 19.59 30.55
C LEU A 605 9.44 20.72 31.32
N GLU A 606 10.25 21.56 30.67
CA GLU A 606 10.89 22.74 31.27
C GLU A 606 9.87 23.78 31.76
N LYS A 607 8.66 23.82 31.14
CA LYS A 607 7.56 24.67 31.61
C LYS A 607 6.75 24.01 32.73
N GLY A 608 7.01 22.75 33.04
CA GLY A 608 6.24 21.93 33.99
C GLY A 608 4.90 21.43 33.41
N ASP A 609 4.75 21.42 32.09
CA ASP A 609 3.55 20.95 31.38
C ASP A 609 3.79 19.52 30.89
N ALA A 610 3.59 18.55 31.76
CA ALA A 610 3.79 17.13 31.44
C ALA A 610 2.75 16.59 30.46
N GLU A 611 1.52 17.12 30.45
CA GLU A 611 0.45 16.72 29.53
C GLU A 611 0.85 17.09 28.09
N ALA A 612 1.23 18.33 27.86
CA ALA A 612 1.71 18.76 26.54
C ALA A 612 3.02 18.07 26.12
N ALA A 613 3.86 17.69 27.08
CA ALA A 613 5.07 16.91 26.80
C ALA A 613 4.73 15.50 26.30
N LEU A 614 3.82 14.79 26.96
CA LEU A 614 3.36 13.46 26.51
C LEU A 614 2.66 13.52 25.15
N GLU A 615 1.88 14.59 24.88
CA GLU A 615 1.29 14.81 23.56
C GLU A 615 2.35 15.01 22.47
N SER A 616 3.43 15.71 22.76
CA SER A 616 4.54 15.89 21.80
C SER A 616 5.29 14.58 21.60
N LEU A 617 5.63 13.87 22.68
CA LEU A 617 6.36 12.60 22.65
C LEU A 617 5.61 11.50 21.88
N PHE A 618 4.28 11.51 21.91
CA PHE A 618 3.42 10.59 21.20
C PHE A 618 3.71 10.51 19.68
N ASN A 619 4.26 11.55 19.07
CA ASN A 619 4.57 11.60 17.65
C ASN A 619 5.97 11.07 17.29
N VAL A 620 6.75 10.63 18.27
CA VAL A 620 8.10 10.07 18.04
C VAL A 620 7.96 8.58 17.77
N ASP A 621 8.36 8.14 16.60
CA ASP A 621 8.30 6.73 16.18
C ASP A 621 6.98 6.04 16.63
N THR A 622 7.08 4.85 17.21
CA THR A 622 5.95 4.06 17.69
C THR A 622 5.48 4.37 19.11
N THR A 623 5.80 5.55 19.65
CA THR A 623 5.42 5.95 21.03
C THR A 623 3.91 5.87 21.31
N TYR A 624 3.08 6.05 20.27
CA TYR A 624 1.63 5.88 20.40
C TYR A 624 1.24 4.49 20.94
N LEU A 625 1.98 3.44 20.56
CA LEU A 625 1.78 2.10 21.11
C LEU A 625 2.27 2.01 22.58
N ALA A 626 3.37 2.68 22.92
CA ALA A 626 3.85 2.74 24.30
C ALA A 626 2.83 3.36 25.25
N SER A 627 2.01 4.29 24.75
CA SER A 627 0.98 4.97 25.56
C SER A 627 -0.20 4.08 25.96
N VAL A 628 -0.43 2.97 25.26
CA VAL A 628 -1.66 2.16 25.42
C VAL A 628 -1.40 0.67 25.68
N PHE A 629 -0.24 0.14 25.31
CA PHE A 629 0.08 -1.29 25.47
C PHE A 629 1.15 -1.53 26.54
N SER A 630 1.22 -2.78 27.01
CA SER A 630 2.30 -3.20 27.91
C SER A 630 3.67 -3.10 27.23
N LYS A 631 4.74 -3.02 28.03
CA LYS A 631 6.10 -2.92 27.51
C LYS A 631 6.43 -4.06 26.54
N GLU A 632 6.00 -5.27 26.86
CA GLU A 632 6.27 -6.47 26.06
C GLU A 632 5.56 -6.39 24.70
N VAL A 633 4.33 -5.92 24.66
CA VAL A 633 3.58 -5.72 23.41
C VAL A 633 4.20 -4.60 22.59
N TYR A 634 4.49 -3.46 23.20
CA TYR A 634 5.15 -2.33 22.54
C TYR A 634 6.52 -2.73 21.93
N GLU A 635 7.39 -3.38 22.71
CA GLU A 635 8.71 -3.79 22.21
C GLU A 635 8.62 -4.81 21.08
N TYR A 636 7.61 -5.67 21.10
CA TYR A 636 7.39 -6.60 19.98
C TYR A 636 6.80 -5.89 18.76
N THR A 637 5.66 -5.22 18.90
CA THR A 637 4.90 -4.68 17.78
C THR A 637 5.47 -3.40 17.20
N GLY A 638 6.03 -2.54 18.05
CA GLY A 638 6.55 -1.23 17.66
C GLY A 638 8.05 -1.22 17.32
N ILE A 639 8.83 -2.14 17.88
CA ILE A 639 10.28 -2.16 17.67
C ILE A 639 10.72 -3.41 16.90
N THR A 640 10.47 -4.61 17.48
CA THR A 640 11.01 -5.85 16.89
C THR A 640 10.36 -6.21 15.55
N ALA A 641 9.05 -6.00 15.42
CA ALA A 641 8.34 -6.28 14.18
C ALA A 641 8.74 -5.37 13.02
N LEU A 642 9.22 -4.17 13.34
CA LEU A 642 9.62 -3.13 12.38
C LEU A 642 11.15 -2.94 12.30
N ASP A 643 11.95 -3.84 12.87
CA ASP A 643 13.40 -3.73 12.86
C ASP A 643 13.95 -3.73 11.43
N PRO A 644 14.64 -2.67 10.98
CA PRO A 644 15.15 -2.55 9.62
C PRO A 644 16.21 -3.59 9.25
N GLU A 645 16.82 -4.29 10.23
CA GLU A 645 17.79 -5.35 9.99
C GLU A 645 17.15 -6.73 9.76
N ARG A 646 15.82 -6.85 9.90
CA ARG A 646 15.11 -8.09 9.59
C ARG A 646 15.11 -8.35 8.08
N ASP A 647 15.43 -9.60 7.71
CA ASP A 647 15.48 -10.07 6.32
C ASP A 647 14.27 -10.96 5.92
N ASP A 648 13.34 -11.16 6.87
CA ASP A 648 12.13 -11.96 6.69
C ASP A 648 10.85 -11.11 6.49
N LEU A 649 11.00 -9.80 6.25
CA LEU A 649 9.88 -8.88 6.09
C LEU A 649 9.37 -8.78 4.64
N TYR A 650 9.84 -9.63 3.72
CA TYR A 650 9.47 -9.56 2.31
C TYR A 650 9.71 -8.14 1.74
N TRP A 651 8.69 -7.51 1.19
CA TRP A 651 8.77 -6.16 0.64
C TRP A 651 9.09 -5.09 1.68
N GLY A 652 8.76 -5.32 2.96
CA GLY A 652 9.10 -4.42 4.07
C GLY A 652 10.58 -4.41 4.47
N THR A 653 11.38 -5.38 3.97
CA THR A 653 12.81 -5.46 4.29
C THR A 653 13.55 -4.17 3.94
N GLY A 654 14.13 -3.52 4.96
CA GLY A 654 14.85 -2.25 4.82
C GLY A 654 13.97 -1.03 4.49
N LYS A 655 12.64 -1.13 4.62
CA LYS A 655 11.72 0.01 4.41
C LYS A 655 11.43 0.82 5.66
N THR A 656 11.64 0.26 6.84
CA THR A 656 11.59 0.98 8.11
C THR A 656 12.94 1.66 8.40
N MET A 657 12.96 2.53 9.41
CA MET A 657 14.17 3.16 9.92
C MET A 657 14.51 2.65 11.33
N GLU A 658 15.77 2.86 11.74
CA GLU A 658 16.14 2.69 13.14
C GLU A 658 15.27 3.60 14.01
N GLN A 659 14.77 3.09 15.15
CA GLN A 659 13.83 3.78 16.02
C GLN A 659 14.39 3.97 17.44
N VAL A 660 13.90 4.99 18.14
CA VAL A 660 14.16 5.18 19.57
C VAL A 660 13.09 4.48 20.41
N ASN A 661 13.50 3.76 21.44
CA ASN A 661 12.56 3.16 22.40
C ASN A 661 12.14 4.19 23.46
N THR A 662 10.92 4.67 23.37
CA THR A 662 10.38 5.74 24.22
C THR A 662 9.58 5.24 25.42
N PHE A 663 9.38 3.93 25.58
CA PHE A 663 8.49 3.37 26.62
C PHE A 663 8.84 3.86 28.02
N ASP A 664 10.09 3.72 28.42
CA ASP A 664 10.49 4.03 29.79
C ASP A 664 10.42 5.54 30.10
N VAL A 665 10.77 6.41 29.13
CA VAL A 665 10.67 7.86 29.31
C VAL A 665 9.22 8.33 29.30
N TYR A 666 8.36 7.75 28.47
CA TYR A 666 6.93 8.05 28.41
C TYR A 666 6.28 7.80 29.78
N HIS A 667 6.42 6.59 30.32
CA HIS A 667 5.82 6.21 31.58
C HIS A 667 6.48 6.90 32.80
N ALA A 668 7.77 7.23 32.74
CA ALA A 668 8.41 8.02 33.80
C ALA A 668 7.83 9.45 33.90
N ILE A 669 7.55 10.08 32.73
CA ILE A 669 6.87 11.39 32.69
C ILE A 669 5.44 11.27 33.24
N GLU A 670 4.70 10.26 32.80
CA GLU A 670 3.31 9.99 33.21
C GLU A 670 3.24 9.77 34.74
N ASP A 671 4.06 8.89 35.29
CA ASP A 671 4.10 8.57 36.72
C ASP A 671 4.40 9.80 37.58
N LYS A 672 5.37 10.63 37.17
CA LYS A 672 5.70 11.88 37.85
C LYS A 672 4.55 12.89 37.80
N ALA A 673 3.92 13.03 36.62
CA ALA A 673 2.76 13.89 36.46
C ALA A 673 1.62 13.48 37.40
N LEU A 674 1.31 12.17 37.49
CA LEU A 674 0.31 11.61 38.38
C LEU A 674 0.66 11.81 39.84
N ALA A 675 1.93 11.77 40.21
CA ALA A 675 2.41 12.03 41.56
C ALA A 675 2.46 13.53 41.91
N GLY A 676 2.28 14.43 40.96
CA GLY A 676 2.43 15.88 41.10
C GLY A 676 3.90 16.29 41.29
N ASP A 677 4.84 15.46 40.83
CA ASP A 677 6.27 15.79 40.81
C ASP A 677 6.57 16.59 39.53
N SER A 678 7.33 17.64 39.63
CA SER A 678 7.69 18.53 38.51
C SER A 678 9.22 18.53 38.23
N ASP A 679 9.98 17.65 38.84
CA ASP A 679 11.40 17.47 38.52
C ASP A 679 11.57 16.42 37.43
N PHE A 680 11.66 16.88 36.20
CA PHE A 680 11.83 16.05 35.01
C PHE A 680 13.28 16.01 34.50
N SER A 681 14.24 16.36 35.32
CA SER A 681 15.65 16.46 34.89
C SER A 681 16.20 15.13 34.32
N ALA A 682 15.83 13.99 34.90
CA ALA A 682 16.27 12.68 34.42
C ALA A 682 15.63 12.30 33.08
N GLU A 683 14.35 12.62 32.86
CA GLU A 683 13.62 12.39 31.64
C GLU A 683 14.14 13.29 30.51
N ILE A 684 14.48 14.55 30.82
CA ILE A 684 15.12 15.46 29.86
C ILE A 684 16.51 14.93 29.46
N ASP A 685 17.28 14.34 30.36
CA ASP A 685 18.56 13.70 30.01
C ASP A 685 18.34 12.52 29.04
N MET A 686 17.35 11.66 29.29
CA MET A 686 16.98 10.56 28.35
C MET A 686 16.55 11.08 26.97
N LEU A 687 15.73 12.12 26.91
CA LEU A 687 15.29 12.74 25.67
C LEU A 687 16.46 13.38 24.91
N ASN A 688 17.43 13.98 25.59
CA ASN A 688 18.64 14.51 24.95
C ASN A 688 19.51 13.40 24.34
N ASP A 689 19.57 12.21 24.96
CA ASP A 689 20.26 11.06 24.39
C ASP A 689 19.53 10.57 23.10
N MET A 690 18.20 10.61 23.07
CA MET A 690 17.40 10.30 21.87
C MET A 690 17.62 11.33 20.76
N ILE A 691 17.65 12.63 21.08
CA ILE A 691 17.99 13.68 20.12
C ILE A 691 19.39 13.47 19.53
N ALA A 692 20.36 13.07 20.37
CA ALA A 692 21.72 12.81 19.89
C ALA A 692 21.77 11.61 18.93
N PHE A 693 20.94 10.59 19.16
CA PHE A 693 20.77 9.46 18.25
C PHE A 693 20.15 9.91 16.90
N GLU A 694 19.05 10.68 16.93
CA GLU A 694 18.37 11.18 15.74
C GLU A 694 19.28 12.10 14.91
N ASP A 695 20.07 12.96 15.55
CA ASP A 695 21.06 13.82 14.87
C ASP A 695 22.15 13.01 14.15
N ASP A 696 22.63 11.92 14.75
CA ASP A 696 23.60 11.00 14.13
C ASP A 696 22.94 10.25 12.98
N LEU A 697 21.72 9.74 13.17
CA LEU A 697 20.93 9.08 12.14
C LEU A 697 20.68 10.02 10.94
N PHE A 698 20.39 11.31 11.21
CA PHE A 698 20.18 12.31 10.17
C PHE A 698 21.45 12.50 9.33
N ALA A 699 22.58 12.71 9.97
CA ALA A 699 23.85 12.89 9.26
C ALA A 699 24.20 11.67 8.41
N ARG A 700 24.14 10.45 8.99
CA ARG A 700 24.40 9.19 8.27
C ARG A 700 23.42 8.99 7.09
N SER A 701 22.15 9.32 7.26
CA SER A 701 21.13 9.20 6.22
C SER A 701 21.40 10.15 5.05
N LEU A 702 21.76 11.40 5.32
CA LEU A 702 22.09 12.38 4.28
C LEU A 702 23.40 12.06 3.56
N GLU A 703 24.41 11.55 4.27
CA GLU A 703 25.65 11.09 3.65
C GLU A 703 25.39 9.89 2.71
N GLY A 704 24.57 8.94 3.15
CA GLY A 704 24.16 7.80 2.32
C GLY A 704 23.36 8.23 1.09
N ASP A 705 22.40 9.13 1.26
CA ASP A 705 21.59 9.66 0.16
C ASP A 705 22.43 10.50 -0.81
N THR A 706 23.41 11.28 -0.32
CA THR A 706 24.35 12.02 -1.15
C THR A 706 25.16 11.08 -2.04
N ALA A 707 25.70 10.00 -1.47
CA ALA A 707 26.45 9.01 -2.24
C ALA A 707 25.60 8.32 -3.31
N LEU A 708 24.33 8.04 -2.99
CA LEU A 708 23.37 7.48 -3.94
C LEU A 708 23.09 8.48 -5.08
N LEU A 709 22.84 9.73 -4.78
CA LEU A 709 22.59 10.79 -5.76
C LEU A 709 23.82 11.01 -6.67
N ASP A 710 25.04 10.98 -6.10
CA ASP A 710 26.27 11.06 -6.88
C ASP A 710 26.39 9.88 -7.85
N GLN A 711 26.04 8.67 -7.43
CA GLN A 711 26.01 7.50 -8.32
C GLN A 711 25.01 7.70 -9.47
N VAL A 712 23.82 8.21 -9.19
CA VAL A 712 22.79 8.53 -10.20
C VAL A 712 23.33 9.59 -11.19
N ALA A 713 23.95 10.65 -10.67
CA ALA A 713 24.55 11.71 -11.49
C ALA A 713 25.67 11.17 -12.41
N ASP A 714 26.51 10.28 -11.90
CA ASP A 714 27.57 9.64 -12.68
C ASP A 714 26.99 8.81 -13.83
N ILE A 715 25.94 8.02 -13.59
CA ILE A 715 25.27 7.22 -14.64
C ILE A 715 24.66 8.14 -15.71
N LEU A 716 23.89 9.16 -15.30
CA LEU A 716 23.27 10.10 -16.25
C LEU A 716 24.32 10.87 -17.08
N SER A 717 25.43 11.27 -16.46
CA SER A 717 26.52 11.98 -17.14
C SER A 717 27.30 11.10 -18.12
N ALA A 718 27.42 9.80 -17.83
CA ALA A 718 28.09 8.83 -18.67
C ALA A 718 27.25 8.36 -19.87
N SER A 719 25.94 8.65 -19.87
CA SER A 719 25.01 8.20 -20.90
C SER A 719 25.42 8.68 -22.30
N THR A 720 25.45 7.75 -23.25
CA THR A 720 25.76 8.02 -24.66
C THR A 720 24.52 8.27 -25.51
N LEU A 721 23.31 8.29 -24.92
CA LEU A 721 22.03 8.43 -25.63
C LEU A 721 22.01 9.63 -26.59
N LYS A 722 22.61 10.76 -26.19
CA LYS A 722 22.72 11.93 -27.06
C LYS A 722 23.55 11.67 -28.31
N ALA A 723 24.72 10.99 -28.17
CA ALA A 723 25.58 10.69 -29.28
C ALA A 723 24.89 9.71 -30.25
N ASP A 724 24.22 8.69 -29.73
CA ASP A 724 23.48 7.74 -30.54
C ASP A 724 22.33 8.42 -31.32
N LEU A 725 21.60 9.35 -30.70
CA LEU A 725 20.56 10.13 -31.37
C LEU A 725 21.12 11.07 -32.46
N ASP A 726 22.27 11.67 -32.23
CA ASP A 726 22.94 12.55 -33.22
C ASP A 726 23.46 11.75 -34.44
N GLU A 727 23.80 10.47 -34.27
CA GLU A 727 24.17 9.55 -35.38
C GLU A 727 22.98 9.04 -36.18
N LEU A 728 21.79 8.96 -35.56
CA LEU A 728 20.58 8.34 -36.11
C LEU A 728 19.63 9.34 -36.78
N ASN A 729 19.86 10.67 -36.60
CA ASN A 729 19.16 11.76 -37.28
C ASN A 729 19.89 12.14 -38.59
#